data_0a139b08bd66a5c846523ddb6d71d5cb
#
_entry.id   0a139b08bd66a5c846523ddb6d71d5cb
#
_cell.length_a   1.000
_cell.length_b   1.000
_cell.length_c   1.000
_cell.angle_alpha   90.00
_cell.angle_beta   90.00
_cell.angle_gamma   90.00
#
_symmetry.space_group_name_H-M   'P 1'
#
loop_
_entity.id
_entity.type
_entity.pdbx_description
1 polymer ?
#
loop_
_entity_poly.entity_id
_entity_poly.type
_entity_poly.pdbx_seq_one_letter_code
_entity_poly.pdbx_strand_id
1 'polypeptide(L)'
;MEFRLIESSAEARELRLELGTFEKEIYIPSFPDNDEREPFESILSRLEPSAYPRTAIVLAYSGGRLAGGEVFDYYPDCRSAELIYIALDPLRRGMGMGDELLSEGTKKFMDALAFRGEKCRRLYFETENPFIPSGDESMDKVSRVRFFARNSACRVPIRYFQPPLSGDADWAENLYLCMLPQFSGGSTEIPAGELKEFLRCFYRGLGIEDGHPKFAEMMRGVDYATESDGSISCHSFAEQPQFRLSRFSLVYHFLLDAKAADTDSGESPLFNSYECDLMNYSLQQLDRRPVRTRHIRLYKRLRLHLPRFYRYTSEGHHFYKVSEHRDLTVNASLNCSENLTRNISIAHLVITTDGREGGEFNELDCIKLITAFGSIQEKFDIPDRGELSVEDLESGKRWNTIEAFVSDNFAGRPCRVLRNGITELDLAKVMDNEGRQLFRSFGEFRDSVILSRNPDESPWNMAFCGLILGIFDFMRMNSAEISDTVKPIAVRRDSFIVLCRGHLMKLKFDERSEDETANILISPYLLIPSAVLSINEIVLDRCEKVIGEPLPENETYYRKSMLLSERIRSVMSSMNTEYLQDVFHYPSEQEIMDEGTRQRGLGRRYAQLEKRLDKERMLMEEYKGKDQLGPDYFTNAMLAILALLQVTAPLFGKTVWLILTFVFAGIIGALSFIQVRRRLKL
;
A
#
# COMPACT_ATOMS: atom_id res chain seq x y z
N MET A 1 -8.75 29.91 -19.71
CA MET A 1 -8.59 31.25 -19.05
C MET A 1 -8.04 32.27 -20.05
N GLU A 2 -8.19 33.58 -19.78
CA GLU A 2 -7.50 34.65 -20.53
C GLU A 2 -6.27 35.09 -19.74
N PHE A 3 -5.15 35.31 -20.43
CA PHE A 3 -3.88 35.64 -19.79
C PHE A 3 -3.35 37.01 -20.23
N ARG A 4 -2.90 37.79 -19.28
CA ARG A 4 -2.32 39.10 -19.50
C ARG A 4 -0.92 39.17 -18.90
N LEU A 5 0.07 39.46 -19.76
CA LEU A 5 1.47 39.59 -19.36
C LEU A 5 1.78 41.06 -19.07
N ILE A 6 2.56 41.30 -18.04
CA ILE A 6 3.04 42.59 -17.56
C ILE A 6 4.55 42.52 -17.41
N GLU A 7 5.29 43.34 -18.17
CA GLU A 7 6.76 43.31 -18.19
C GLU A 7 7.37 44.70 -17.99
N SER A 8 6.52 45.73 -17.79
CA SER A 8 6.99 47.08 -17.61
C SER A 8 6.20 47.82 -16.52
N SER A 9 6.83 48.79 -15.91
CA SER A 9 6.19 49.68 -14.95
C SER A 9 5.06 50.53 -15.58
N ALA A 10 5.09 50.75 -16.89
CA ALA A 10 4.00 51.42 -17.61
C ALA A 10 2.74 50.54 -17.63
N GLU A 11 2.88 49.26 -18.03
CA GLU A 11 1.78 48.29 -18.02
C GLU A 11 1.25 48.04 -16.58
N ALA A 12 2.14 48.00 -15.59
CA ALA A 12 1.78 47.87 -14.20
C ALA A 12 0.92 49.07 -13.68
N ARG A 13 1.18 50.29 -14.15
CA ARG A 13 0.35 51.47 -13.83
C ARG A 13 -1.03 51.38 -14.46
N GLU A 14 -1.14 50.86 -15.67
CA GLU A 14 -2.43 50.68 -16.36
C GLU A 14 -3.29 49.64 -15.63
N LEU A 15 -2.67 48.59 -15.08
CA LEU A 15 -3.33 47.46 -14.40
C LEU A 15 -3.24 47.57 -12.86
N ARG A 16 -3.08 48.78 -12.33
CA ARG A 16 -2.85 49.01 -10.90
C ARG A 16 -3.97 48.43 -10.00
N LEU A 17 -5.20 48.46 -10.45
CA LEU A 17 -6.33 47.92 -9.67
C LEU A 17 -6.31 46.41 -9.63
N GLU A 18 -6.05 45.77 -10.76
CA GLU A 18 -5.94 44.31 -10.90
C GLU A 18 -4.75 43.78 -10.12
N LEU A 19 -3.60 44.45 -10.19
CA LEU A 19 -2.41 44.09 -9.42
C LEU A 19 -2.65 44.25 -7.91
N GLY A 20 -3.34 45.31 -7.49
CA GLY A 20 -3.73 45.48 -6.09
C GLY A 20 -4.74 44.43 -5.60
N THR A 21 -5.62 43.93 -6.49
CA THR A 21 -6.52 42.83 -6.20
C THR A 21 -5.72 41.51 -6.13
N PHE A 22 -4.81 41.28 -7.08
CA PHE A 22 -3.93 40.12 -7.06
C PHE A 22 -3.11 40.03 -5.77
N GLU A 23 -2.49 41.15 -5.37
CA GLU A 23 -1.72 41.21 -4.12
C GLU A 23 -2.57 40.84 -2.90
N LYS A 24 -3.71 41.49 -2.71
CA LYS A 24 -4.48 41.38 -1.47
C LYS A 24 -5.35 40.15 -1.37
N GLU A 25 -5.94 39.70 -2.47
CA GLU A 25 -6.93 38.62 -2.46
C GLU A 25 -6.34 37.25 -2.86
N ILE A 26 -5.19 37.26 -3.56
CA ILE A 26 -4.60 36.03 -4.09
C ILE A 26 -3.20 35.80 -3.56
N TYR A 27 -2.26 36.75 -3.74
CA TYR A 27 -0.86 36.59 -3.42
C TYR A 27 -0.63 36.47 -1.90
N ILE A 28 -1.07 37.45 -1.11
CA ILE A 28 -0.91 37.44 0.36
C ILE A 28 -1.60 36.19 0.98
N PRO A 29 -2.85 35.85 0.64
CA PRO A 29 -3.49 34.67 1.19
C PRO A 29 -2.86 33.33 0.75
N SER A 30 -2.14 33.30 -0.39
CA SER A 30 -1.45 32.11 -0.87
C SER A 30 -0.09 31.89 -0.21
N PHE A 31 0.55 32.96 0.22
CA PHE A 31 1.85 32.96 0.90
C PHE A 31 1.73 33.79 2.19
N PRO A 32 1.12 33.23 3.25
CA PRO A 32 0.86 33.96 4.49
C PRO A 32 2.12 34.24 5.30
N ASP A 33 3.16 33.41 5.18
CA ASP A 33 4.44 33.61 5.86
C ASP A 33 5.23 34.76 5.22
N ASN A 34 5.66 35.70 6.03
CA ASN A 34 6.45 36.84 5.57
C ASN A 34 7.89 36.45 5.21
N ASP A 35 8.39 35.34 5.74
CA ASP A 35 9.74 34.85 5.44
C ASP A 35 9.80 34.13 4.08
N GLU A 36 8.66 33.58 3.63
CA GLU A 36 8.50 32.94 2.31
C GLU A 36 7.98 33.89 1.23
N ARG A 37 7.55 35.08 1.61
CA ARG A 37 6.92 36.03 0.70
C ARG A 37 7.75 37.31 0.55
N GLU A 38 8.13 37.59 -0.68
CA GLU A 38 8.73 38.88 -1.00
C GLU A 38 7.67 40.01 -0.95
N PRO A 39 8.00 41.24 -0.46
CA PRO A 39 7.12 42.36 -0.56
C PRO A 39 6.73 42.63 -2.01
N PHE A 40 5.41 42.74 -2.28
CA PHE A 40 4.90 42.88 -3.65
C PHE A 40 5.43 44.13 -4.36
N GLU A 41 5.71 45.20 -3.62
CA GLU A 41 6.35 46.40 -4.16
C GLU A 41 7.77 46.14 -4.66
N SER A 42 8.51 45.20 -4.06
CA SER A 42 9.83 44.80 -4.55
C SER A 42 9.73 44.09 -5.90
N ILE A 43 8.71 43.26 -6.08
CA ILE A 43 8.39 42.61 -7.37
C ILE A 43 8.07 43.68 -8.41
N LEU A 44 7.19 44.60 -8.10
CA LEU A 44 6.82 45.69 -9.02
C LEU A 44 7.99 46.61 -9.40
N SER A 45 8.95 46.82 -8.47
CA SER A 45 10.14 47.65 -8.73
C SER A 45 11.07 47.04 -9.76
N ARG A 46 11.03 45.71 -9.96
CA ARG A 46 11.81 44.97 -10.96
C ARG A 46 11.14 44.84 -12.33
N LEU A 47 9.94 45.42 -12.51
CA LEU A 47 9.28 45.49 -13.82
C LEU A 47 9.90 46.61 -14.68
N GLU A 48 11.19 46.59 -14.83
CA GLU A 48 11.96 47.53 -15.64
C GLU A 48 12.90 46.78 -16.58
N PRO A 49 13.00 47.17 -17.85
CA PRO A 49 13.86 46.46 -18.82
C PRO A 49 15.34 46.39 -18.44
N SER A 50 15.79 47.32 -17.58
CA SER A 50 17.18 47.38 -17.06
C SER A 50 17.38 46.66 -15.74
N ALA A 51 16.34 46.12 -15.14
CA ALA A 51 16.44 45.38 -13.88
C ALA A 51 17.17 44.03 -14.05
N TYR A 52 17.79 43.58 -12.97
CA TYR A 52 18.40 42.27 -12.88
C TYR A 52 18.04 41.61 -11.55
N PRO A 53 17.37 40.44 -11.56
CA PRO A 53 16.74 39.80 -12.74
C PRO A 53 15.63 40.66 -13.35
N ARG A 54 15.20 40.32 -14.59
CA ARG A 54 14.03 40.93 -15.21
C ARG A 54 12.76 40.18 -14.78
N THR A 55 11.87 40.88 -14.13
CA THR A 55 10.61 40.34 -13.63
C THR A 55 9.49 40.46 -14.65
N ALA A 56 8.62 39.48 -14.70
CA ALA A 56 7.37 39.48 -15.45
C ALA A 56 6.24 38.90 -14.59
N ILE A 57 5.02 39.46 -14.75
CA ILE A 57 3.80 38.99 -14.07
C ILE A 57 2.80 38.55 -15.14
N VAL A 58 2.24 37.35 -14.99
CA VAL A 58 1.11 36.89 -15.80
C VAL A 58 -0.14 36.84 -14.91
N LEU A 59 -1.15 37.67 -15.25
CA LEU A 59 -2.45 37.59 -14.61
C LEU A 59 -3.40 36.70 -15.42
N ALA A 60 -4.17 35.87 -14.72
CA ALA A 60 -5.13 34.94 -15.31
C ALA A 60 -6.56 35.34 -14.95
N TYR A 61 -7.45 35.38 -15.94
CA TYR A 61 -8.85 35.77 -15.79
C TYR A 61 -9.76 34.61 -16.20
N SER A 62 -10.83 34.43 -15.45
CA SER A 62 -11.89 33.45 -15.76
C SER A 62 -13.25 34.14 -15.65
N GLY A 63 -14.01 34.14 -16.77
CA GLY A 63 -15.29 34.88 -16.83
C GLY A 63 -15.16 36.37 -16.54
N GLY A 64 -14.09 37.01 -16.99
CA GLY A 64 -13.82 38.43 -16.82
C GLY A 64 -13.40 38.85 -15.40
N ARG A 65 -13.15 37.88 -14.49
CA ARG A 65 -12.68 38.13 -13.12
C ARG A 65 -11.28 37.57 -12.94
N LEU A 66 -10.45 38.25 -12.17
CA LEU A 66 -9.13 37.78 -11.80
C LEU A 66 -9.25 36.44 -11.07
N ALA A 67 -8.50 35.43 -11.53
CA ALA A 67 -8.56 34.06 -11.02
C ALA A 67 -7.25 33.62 -10.43
N GLY A 68 -6.11 34.21 -10.83
CA GLY A 68 -4.79 33.82 -10.39
C GLY A 68 -3.69 34.61 -11.10
N GLY A 69 -2.47 34.18 -10.87
CA GLY A 69 -1.31 34.75 -11.57
C GLY A 69 -0.02 34.01 -11.27
N GLU A 70 0.98 34.33 -12.07
CA GLU A 70 2.36 33.81 -11.98
C GLU A 70 3.33 34.99 -11.97
N VAL A 71 4.45 34.81 -11.27
CA VAL A 71 5.57 35.77 -11.25
C VAL A 71 6.84 35.04 -11.68
N PHE A 72 7.54 35.62 -12.65
CA PHE A 72 8.76 35.07 -13.20
C PHE A 72 9.91 36.02 -13.06
N ASP A 73 11.11 35.51 -12.77
CA ASP A 73 12.37 36.22 -12.92
C ASP A 73 13.19 35.57 -14.05
N TYR A 74 13.64 36.38 -15.01
CA TYR A 74 14.49 35.96 -16.10
C TYR A 74 15.91 36.49 -15.93
N TYR A 75 16.88 35.60 -16.05
CA TYR A 75 18.33 35.87 -15.92
C TYR A 75 18.98 35.84 -17.32
N PRO A 76 19.18 37.01 -17.98
CA PRO A 76 19.68 37.08 -19.33
C PRO A 76 21.06 36.46 -19.50
N ASP A 77 21.95 36.58 -18.49
CA ASP A 77 23.33 36.11 -18.54
C ASP A 77 23.41 34.59 -18.75
N CYS A 78 22.57 33.82 -18.02
CA CYS A 78 22.51 32.34 -18.13
C CYS A 78 21.36 31.85 -19.02
N ARG A 79 20.51 32.75 -19.53
CA ARG A 79 19.32 32.44 -20.33
C ARG A 79 18.37 31.44 -19.64
N SER A 80 18.21 31.57 -18.35
CA SER A 80 17.30 30.75 -17.54
C SER A 80 16.28 31.64 -16.84
N ALA A 81 15.15 31.04 -16.49
CA ALA A 81 14.12 31.74 -15.74
C ALA A 81 13.75 30.95 -14.49
N GLU A 82 13.14 31.64 -13.56
CA GLU A 82 12.55 31.08 -12.37
C GLU A 82 11.07 31.48 -12.29
N LEU A 83 10.20 30.50 -12.01
CA LEU A 83 8.82 30.74 -11.60
C LEU A 83 8.84 30.92 -10.08
N ILE A 84 8.83 32.16 -9.62
CA ILE A 84 8.94 32.50 -8.19
C ILE A 84 7.63 32.21 -7.47
N TYR A 85 6.50 32.67 -8.06
CA TYR A 85 5.18 32.53 -7.47
C TYR A 85 4.17 32.06 -8.51
N ILE A 86 3.31 31.10 -8.09
CA ILE A 86 2.10 30.71 -8.79
C ILE A 86 0.95 30.66 -7.78
N ALA A 87 -0.12 31.39 -8.01
CA ALA A 87 -1.23 31.47 -7.09
C ALA A 87 -2.59 31.53 -7.80
N LEU A 88 -3.56 30.81 -7.25
CA LEU A 88 -4.97 30.91 -7.61
C LEU A 88 -5.77 31.51 -6.45
N ASP A 89 -6.84 32.21 -6.80
CA ASP A 89 -7.89 32.62 -5.86
C ASP A 89 -8.27 31.38 -5.00
N PRO A 90 -8.14 31.47 -3.66
CA PRO A 90 -8.44 30.36 -2.75
C PRO A 90 -9.81 29.72 -2.99
N LEU A 91 -10.82 30.51 -3.40
CA LEU A 91 -12.18 30.03 -3.68
C LEU A 91 -12.30 29.23 -4.99
N ARG A 92 -11.26 29.23 -5.81
CA ARG A 92 -11.23 28.56 -7.14
C ARG A 92 -10.26 27.38 -7.19
N ARG A 93 -9.61 27.05 -6.08
CA ARG A 93 -8.72 25.90 -5.98
C ARG A 93 -9.51 24.58 -6.14
N GLY A 94 -8.87 23.54 -6.64
CA GLY A 94 -9.50 22.26 -6.85
C GLY A 94 -10.36 22.12 -8.12
N MET A 95 -10.47 23.18 -8.94
CA MET A 95 -11.28 23.19 -10.17
C MET A 95 -10.48 22.91 -11.46
N GLY A 96 -9.25 22.41 -11.35
CA GLY A 96 -8.37 22.14 -12.50
C GLY A 96 -7.72 23.38 -13.12
N MET A 97 -8.00 24.59 -12.60
CA MET A 97 -7.49 25.85 -13.16
C MET A 97 -5.98 26.03 -12.97
N GLY A 98 -5.38 25.35 -12.00
CA GLY A 98 -3.95 25.43 -11.75
C GLY A 98 -3.11 24.87 -12.88
N ASP A 99 -3.55 23.75 -13.46
CA ASP A 99 -2.85 23.11 -14.57
C ASP A 99 -2.88 24.00 -15.83
N GLU A 100 -4.02 24.67 -16.10
CA GLU A 100 -4.15 25.65 -17.19
C GLU A 100 -3.32 26.91 -16.93
N LEU A 101 -3.28 27.39 -15.67
CA LEU A 101 -2.42 28.53 -15.29
C LEU A 101 -0.97 28.21 -15.55
N LEU A 102 -0.45 27.09 -15.01
CA LEU A 102 0.94 26.70 -15.16
C LEU A 102 1.32 26.44 -16.63
N SER A 103 0.44 25.86 -17.45
CA SER A 103 0.74 25.55 -18.84
C SER A 103 0.65 26.78 -19.75
N GLU A 104 -0.52 27.44 -19.79
CA GLU A 104 -0.79 28.53 -20.73
C GLU A 104 -0.22 29.88 -20.25
N GLY A 105 -0.20 30.12 -18.94
CA GLY A 105 0.42 31.30 -18.33
C GLY A 105 1.93 31.29 -18.55
N THR A 106 2.61 30.21 -18.20
CA THR A 106 4.05 30.06 -18.46
C THR A 106 4.38 30.14 -19.95
N LYS A 107 3.56 29.52 -20.81
CA LYS A 107 3.72 29.65 -22.26
C LYS A 107 3.63 31.10 -22.73
N LYS A 108 2.71 31.91 -22.20
CA LYS A 108 2.57 33.32 -22.50
C LYS A 108 3.87 34.10 -22.21
N PHE A 109 4.52 33.82 -21.09
CA PHE A 109 5.82 34.37 -20.73
C PHE A 109 6.92 33.91 -21.69
N MET A 110 7.00 32.62 -22.01
CA MET A 110 8.01 32.07 -22.93
C MET A 110 7.87 32.63 -24.35
N ASP A 111 6.64 32.80 -24.83
CA ASP A 111 6.35 33.38 -26.14
C ASP A 111 6.82 34.86 -26.21
N ALA A 112 6.68 35.61 -25.13
CA ALA A 112 7.15 36.99 -25.04
C ALA A 112 8.69 37.07 -25.07
N LEU A 113 9.39 36.16 -24.38
CA LEU A 113 10.85 36.06 -24.49
C LEU A 113 11.29 35.76 -25.94
N ALA A 114 10.64 34.77 -26.56
CA ALA A 114 10.93 34.39 -27.94
C ALA A 114 10.67 35.54 -28.95
N PHE A 115 9.59 36.30 -28.72
CA PHE A 115 9.28 37.50 -29.56
C PHE A 115 10.38 38.56 -29.51
N ARG A 116 11.08 38.68 -28.38
CA ARG A 116 12.23 39.60 -28.23
C ARG A 116 13.54 38.98 -28.76
N GLY A 117 13.50 37.79 -29.33
CA GLY A 117 14.69 37.08 -29.77
C GLY A 117 15.51 36.47 -28.63
N GLU A 118 14.94 36.41 -27.45
CA GLU A 118 15.56 35.79 -26.26
C GLU A 118 15.17 34.34 -26.18
N LYS A 119 16.05 33.51 -25.65
CA LYS A 119 15.78 32.08 -25.49
C LYS A 119 15.96 31.70 -24.02
N CYS A 120 14.88 31.22 -23.41
CA CYS A 120 14.97 30.56 -22.12
C CYS A 120 15.44 29.11 -22.34
N ARG A 121 16.53 28.71 -21.68
CA ARG A 121 17.05 27.34 -21.73
C ARG A 121 16.35 26.44 -20.73
N ARG A 122 16.16 26.95 -19.51
CA ARG A 122 15.60 26.21 -18.37
C ARG A 122 14.66 27.11 -17.58
N LEU A 123 13.55 26.49 -17.13
CA LEU A 123 12.63 27.10 -16.18
C LEU A 123 12.71 26.36 -14.87
N TYR A 124 13.27 27.01 -13.85
CA TYR A 124 13.36 26.51 -12.50
C TYR A 124 12.21 27.06 -11.63
N PHE A 125 11.99 26.41 -10.50
CA PHE A 125 11.11 26.89 -9.44
C PHE A 125 11.49 26.21 -8.12
N GLU A 126 10.98 26.73 -7.03
CA GLU A 126 11.16 26.20 -5.69
C GLU A 126 9.87 25.61 -5.16
N THR A 127 9.97 24.55 -4.38
CA THR A 127 8.85 24.02 -3.60
C THR A 127 9.35 23.37 -2.34
N GLU A 128 8.52 23.40 -1.31
CA GLU A 128 8.89 22.82 -0.01
C GLU A 128 9.05 21.31 -0.10
N ASN A 129 10.03 20.81 0.67
CA ASN A 129 10.20 19.40 0.92
C ASN A 129 9.06 18.89 1.82
N PRO A 130 8.18 18.00 1.32
CA PRO A 130 7.01 17.56 2.07
C PRO A 130 7.35 16.71 3.31
N PHE A 131 8.60 16.23 3.42
CA PHE A 131 9.06 15.42 4.54
C PHE A 131 9.61 16.25 5.71
N ILE A 132 9.82 17.55 5.53
CA ILE A 132 10.30 18.45 6.60
C ILE A 132 9.07 19.12 7.22
N PRO A 133 8.84 18.95 8.54
CA PRO A 133 7.75 19.65 9.22
C PRO A 133 7.94 21.16 9.15
N SER A 134 6.85 21.90 8.93
CA SER A 134 6.82 23.35 8.98
C SER A 134 5.55 23.85 9.68
N GLY A 135 5.49 25.16 9.93
CA GLY A 135 4.38 25.83 10.61
C GLY A 135 3.06 25.87 9.83
N ASP A 136 2.19 26.83 10.15
CA ASP A 136 0.87 26.98 9.52
C ASP A 136 1.02 27.44 8.05
N GLU A 137 0.58 26.61 7.11
CA GLU A 137 0.65 26.84 5.68
C GLU A 137 -0.73 27.04 5.05
N SER A 138 -0.78 27.81 3.96
CA SER A 138 -2.01 28.03 3.20
C SER A 138 -2.41 26.85 2.32
N MET A 139 -1.47 25.99 1.99
CA MET A 139 -1.67 24.78 1.19
C MET A 139 -0.77 23.67 1.71
N ASP A 140 -1.33 22.48 1.85
CA ASP A 140 -0.60 21.29 2.22
C ASP A 140 0.55 21.00 1.23
N LYS A 141 1.74 20.77 1.76
CA LYS A 141 2.98 20.51 0.98
C LYS A 141 2.84 19.32 0.03
N VAL A 142 2.15 18.27 0.45
CA VAL A 142 1.91 17.08 -0.38
C VAL A 142 1.04 17.43 -1.58
N SER A 143 -0.01 18.22 -1.36
CA SER A 143 -0.88 18.69 -2.45
C SER A 143 -0.14 19.58 -3.43
N ARG A 144 0.79 20.42 -2.95
CA ARG A 144 1.65 21.26 -3.78
C ARG A 144 2.60 20.43 -4.64
N VAL A 145 3.29 19.47 -4.04
CA VAL A 145 4.17 18.55 -4.77
C VAL A 145 3.40 17.68 -5.77
N ARG A 146 2.21 17.19 -5.41
CA ARG A 146 1.31 16.47 -6.33
C ARG A 146 0.90 17.31 -7.54
N PHE A 147 0.62 18.59 -7.32
CA PHE A 147 0.31 19.51 -8.41
C PHE A 147 1.47 19.59 -9.40
N PHE A 148 2.69 19.81 -8.93
CA PHE A 148 3.86 19.89 -9.78
C PHE A 148 4.21 18.53 -10.42
N ALA A 149 4.07 17.42 -9.70
CA ALA A 149 4.29 16.08 -10.23
C ALA A 149 3.35 15.74 -11.40
N ARG A 150 2.07 16.11 -11.31
CA ARG A 150 1.10 15.94 -12.42
C ARG A 150 1.48 16.75 -13.66
N ASN A 151 2.13 17.89 -13.47
CA ASN A 151 2.64 18.74 -14.51
C ASN A 151 4.06 18.36 -14.95
N SER A 152 4.48 17.11 -14.73
CA SER A 152 5.76 16.56 -15.17
C SER A 152 6.99 17.30 -14.66
N ALA A 153 6.86 18.07 -13.57
CA ALA A 153 8.00 18.71 -12.94
C ALA A 153 8.95 17.67 -12.32
N CYS A 154 10.21 17.99 -12.27
CA CYS A 154 11.23 17.17 -11.64
C CYS A 154 12.11 17.98 -10.70
N ARG A 155 12.70 17.28 -9.74
CA ARG A 155 13.55 17.83 -8.70
C ARG A 155 15.02 17.71 -9.10
N VAL A 156 15.78 18.78 -8.90
CA VAL A 156 17.25 18.77 -9.07
C VAL A 156 17.86 18.09 -7.83
N PRO A 157 18.66 17.04 -7.95
CA PRO A 157 19.16 16.24 -6.81
C PRO A 157 20.37 16.90 -6.13
N ILE A 158 20.19 18.12 -5.65
CA ILE A 158 21.21 18.86 -4.89
C ILE A 158 20.64 19.30 -3.54
N ARG A 159 21.50 19.47 -2.55
CA ARG A 159 21.14 20.17 -1.33
C ARG A 159 21.02 21.66 -1.65
N TYR A 160 19.77 22.14 -1.68
CA TYR A 160 19.45 23.51 -2.03
C TYR A 160 19.31 24.38 -0.79
N PHE A 161 19.80 25.61 -0.88
CA PHE A 161 19.68 26.63 0.16
C PHE A 161 19.12 27.89 -0.46
N GLN A 162 17.92 28.28 -0.08
CA GLN A 162 17.38 29.57 -0.52
C GLN A 162 17.96 30.69 0.35
N PRO A 163 18.52 31.74 -0.26
CA PRO A 163 18.96 32.89 0.48
C PRO A 163 17.79 33.63 1.15
N PRO A 164 18.04 34.44 2.21
CA PRO A 164 17.04 35.28 2.82
C PRO A 164 16.36 36.20 1.81
N LEU A 165 15.03 36.21 1.77
CA LEU A 165 14.24 37.10 0.90
C LEU A 165 14.03 38.47 1.52
N SER A 166 14.29 38.62 2.83
CA SER A 166 14.25 39.88 3.58
C SER A 166 15.46 39.99 4.51
N GLY A 167 15.78 41.22 4.95
CA GLY A 167 17.01 41.47 5.73
C GLY A 167 17.09 40.77 7.09
N ASP A 168 15.96 40.33 7.63
CA ASP A 168 15.85 39.65 8.94
C ASP A 168 15.53 38.16 8.82
N ALA A 169 15.36 37.62 7.60
CA ALA A 169 15.06 36.21 7.37
C ALA A 169 16.31 35.33 7.43
N ASP A 170 16.13 34.08 7.84
CA ASP A 170 17.16 33.04 7.80
C ASP A 170 17.22 32.33 6.43
N TRP A 171 18.28 31.56 6.22
CA TRP A 171 18.39 30.70 5.05
C TRP A 171 17.40 29.56 5.11
N ALA A 172 16.57 29.41 4.07
CA ALA A 172 15.67 28.27 3.97
C ALA A 172 16.41 27.02 3.49
N GLU A 173 16.32 25.93 4.25
CA GLU A 173 16.96 24.64 3.98
C GLU A 173 15.93 23.54 3.71
N ASN A 174 14.65 23.89 3.72
CA ASN A 174 13.51 22.99 3.57
C ASN A 174 12.92 22.96 2.14
N LEU A 175 13.59 23.58 1.19
CA LEU A 175 13.12 23.67 -0.18
C LEU A 175 13.84 22.70 -1.11
N TYR A 176 13.14 22.29 -2.17
CA TYR A 176 13.68 21.67 -3.37
C TYR A 176 13.84 22.70 -4.47
N LEU A 177 14.97 22.70 -5.17
CA LEU A 177 15.09 23.30 -6.48
C LEU A 177 14.49 22.33 -7.52
N CYS A 178 13.59 22.81 -8.34
CA CYS A 178 12.85 22.02 -9.30
C CYS A 178 12.93 22.61 -10.71
N MET A 179 12.57 21.82 -11.71
CA MET A 179 12.55 22.22 -13.11
C MET A 179 11.27 21.73 -13.79
N LEU A 180 10.79 22.49 -14.75
CA LEU A 180 9.69 22.12 -15.64
C LEU A 180 10.26 21.68 -17.01
N PRO A 181 10.41 20.38 -17.29
CA PRO A 181 11.02 19.87 -18.52
C PRO A 181 10.34 20.36 -19.78
N GLN A 182 9.00 20.49 -19.81
CA GLN A 182 8.26 20.97 -20.97
C GLN A 182 8.64 22.41 -21.41
N PHE A 183 9.15 23.23 -20.49
CA PHE A 183 9.66 24.56 -20.73
C PHE A 183 11.19 24.65 -20.73
N SER A 184 11.86 23.48 -20.67
CA SER A 184 13.31 23.34 -20.52
C SER A 184 13.92 22.48 -21.63
N GLY A 185 13.32 22.48 -22.81
CA GLY A 185 13.78 21.68 -23.95
C GLY A 185 13.34 20.22 -23.93
N GLY A 186 12.46 19.83 -23.04
CA GLY A 186 11.90 18.46 -22.94
C GLY A 186 12.81 17.44 -22.24
N SER A 187 14.00 17.85 -21.76
CA SER A 187 14.96 16.97 -21.10
C SER A 187 14.85 17.06 -19.57
N THR A 188 14.96 15.92 -18.91
CA THR A 188 15.12 15.81 -17.45
C THR A 188 16.61 15.84 -17.04
N GLU A 189 17.53 15.93 -17.99
CA GLU A 189 18.96 16.07 -17.75
C GLU A 189 19.39 17.53 -17.88
N ILE A 190 20.24 17.98 -16.97
CA ILE A 190 20.78 19.33 -16.92
C ILE A 190 22.31 19.23 -17.05
N PRO A 191 22.97 19.88 -18.01
CA PRO A 191 24.42 20.03 -17.97
C PRO A 191 24.84 20.74 -16.66
N ALA A 192 25.78 20.16 -15.92
CA ALA A 192 26.20 20.69 -14.62
C ALA A 192 26.68 22.15 -14.73
N GLY A 193 27.31 22.50 -15.86
CA GLY A 193 27.73 23.87 -16.13
C GLY A 193 26.55 24.85 -16.24
N GLU A 194 25.44 24.46 -16.88
CA GLU A 194 24.23 25.31 -16.99
C GLU A 194 23.58 25.53 -15.62
N LEU A 195 23.50 24.49 -14.78
CA LEU A 195 22.99 24.64 -13.42
C LEU A 195 23.85 25.56 -12.58
N LYS A 196 25.18 25.40 -12.62
CA LYS A 196 26.10 26.28 -11.89
C LYS A 196 26.02 27.73 -12.35
N GLU A 197 25.83 27.96 -13.65
CA GLU A 197 25.65 29.29 -14.22
C GLU A 197 24.33 29.91 -13.72
N PHE A 198 23.22 29.17 -13.73
CA PHE A 198 21.93 29.62 -13.16
C PHE A 198 22.06 29.99 -11.67
N LEU A 199 22.61 29.10 -10.85
CA LEU A 199 22.79 29.34 -9.42
C LEU A 199 23.62 30.60 -9.13
N ARG A 200 24.68 30.86 -9.90
CA ARG A 200 25.44 32.11 -9.77
C ARG A 200 24.61 33.33 -10.14
N CYS A 201 23.83 33.26 -11.23
CA CYS A 201 22.98 34.36 -11.65
C CYS A 201 21.90 34.66 -10.61
N PHE A 202 21.25 33.60 -10.10
CA PHE A 202 20.23 33.68 -9.08
C PHE A 202 20.76 34.32 -7.77
N TYR A 203 21.84 33.78 -7.23
CA TYR A 203 22.43 34.30 -5.97
C TYR A 203 22.96 35.72 -6.10
N ARG A 204 23.53 36.04 -7.25
CA ARG A 204 23.94 37.43 -7.57
C ARG A 204 22.75 38.39 -7.60
N GLY A 205 21.62 37.94 -8.16
CA GLY A 205 20.37 38.69 -8.15
C GLY A 205 19.87 39.03 -6.76
N LEU A 206 20.16 38.18 -5.77
CA LEU A 206 19.86 38.38 -4.35
C LEU A 206 21.01 39.03 -3.55
N GLY A 207 22.07 39.49 -4.22
CA GLY A 207 23.22 40.17 -3.60
C GLY A 207 24.18 39.25 -2.81
N ILE A 208 24.14 37.93 -3.06
CA ILE A 208 25.04 36.96 -2.42
C ILE A 208 26.28 36.75 -3.28
N GLU A 209 27.45 36.85 -2.65
CA GLU A 209 28.74 36.62 -3.29
C GLU A 209 29.10 35.15 -3.42
N ASP A 210 29.84 34.79 -4.47
CA ASP A 210 30.32 33.43 -4.76
C ASP A 210 31.13 32.79 -3.59
N GLY A 211 31.74 33.61 -2.73
CA GLY A 211 32.51 33.18 -1.55
C GLY A 211 31.67 32.77 -0.36
N HIS A 212 30.37 32.95 -0.37
CA HIS A 212 29.52 32.61 0.78
C HIS A 212 29.55 31.10 1.10
N PRO A 213 29.71 30.67 2.35
CA PRO A 213 29.89 29.25 2.74
C PRO A 213 28.77 28.32 2.26
N LYS A 214 27.50 28.73 2.40
CA LYS A 214 26.34 27.93 1.94
C LYS A 214 26.28 27.82 0.41
N PHE A 215 26.63 28.89 -0.30
CA PHE A 215 26.75 28.82 -1.74
C PHE A 215 27.86 27.86 -2.19
N ALA A 216 29.02 27.93 -1.55
CA ALA A 216 30.13 27.01 -1.84
C ALA A 216 29.77 25.54 -1.50
N GLU A 217 29.00 25.31 -0.45
CA GLU A 217 28.48 23.98 -0.12
C GLU A 217 27.51 23.47 -1.19
N MET A 218 26.57 24.29 -1.63
CA MET A 218 25.64 23.94 -2.70
C MET A 218 26.36 23.62 -4.01
N MET A 219 27.38 24.42 -4.38
CA MET A 219 28.18 24.18 -5.59
C MET A 219 28.96 22.87 -5.54
N ARG A 220 29.45 22.46 -4.34
CA ARG A 220 30.00 21.10 -4.15
C ARG A 220 28.95 20.03 -4.31
N GLY A 221 27.71 20.29 -3.86
CA GLY A 221 26.56 19.39 -4.10
C GLY A 221 26.29 19.17 -5.58
N VAL A 222 26.39 20.24 -6.39
CA VAL A 222 26.30 20.13 -7.87
C VAL A 222 27.42 19.25 -8.43
N ASP A 223 28.68 19.43 -7.99
CA ASP A 223 29.80 18.59 -8.41
C ASP A 223 29.58 17.11 -8.04
N TYR A 224 29.06 16.85 -6.86
CA TYR A 224 28.76 15.49 -6.40
C TYR A 224 27.64 14.83 -7.19
N ALA A 225 26.58 15.58 -7.54
CA ALA A 225 25.45 15.09 -8.32
C ALA A 225 25.76 14.94 -9.84
N THR A 226 26.93 15.43 -10.29
CA THR A 226 27.33 15.37 -11.71
C THR A 226 27.73 13.95 -12.08
N GLU A 227 27.08 13.41 -13.11
CA GLU A 227 27.39 12.10 -13.68
C GLU A 227 28.68 12.15 -14.55
N SER A 228 29.17 10.99 -14.97
CA SER A 228 30.42 10.85 -15.72
C SER A 228 30.43 11.57 -17.08
N ASP A 229 29.25 11.84 -17.65
CA ASP A 229 29.06 12.59 -18.90
C ASP A 229 28.96 14.11 -18.71
N GLY A 230 29.00 14.59 -17.46
CA GLY A 230 28.90 16.00 -17.11
C GLY A 230 27.48 16.52 -16.98
N SER A 231 26.48 15.63 -16.96
CA SER A 231 25.07 15.96 -16.74
C SER A 231 24.61 15.66 -15.33
N ILE A 232 23.43 16.12 -14.98
CA ILE A 232 22.71 15.84 -13.73
C ILE A 232 21.32 15.38 -14.12
N SER A 233 20.96 14.15 -13.76
CA SER A 233 19.62 13.61 -13.96
C SER A 233 18.67 14.12 -12.89
N CYS A 234 17.63 14.86 -13.27
CA CYS A 234 16.58 15.31 -12.37
C CYS A 234 15.69 14.14 -11.94
N HIS A 235 15.29 14.15 -10.70
CA HIS A 235 14.47 13.10 -10.09
C HIS A 235 12.98 13.44 -10.12
N SER A 236 12.13 12.44 -10.27
CA SER A 236 10.70 12.65 -10.11
C SER A 236 10.33 12.85 -8.63
N PHE A 237 9.23 13.57 -8.35
CA PHE A 237 8.71 13.70 -6.98
C PHE A 237 8.17 12.39 -6.38
N ALA A 238 8.16 11.33 -7.16
CA ALA A 238 7.70 10.02 -6.74
C ALA A 238 8.70 9.26 -5.83
N GLU A 239 9.87 9.82 -5.57
CA GLU A 239 10.90 9.19 -4.76
C GLU A 239 10.58 9.27 -3.28
N GLN A 240 10.84 8.16 -2.58
CA GLN A 240 10.62 8.04 -1.14
C GLN A 240 11.84 8.57 -0.35
N PRO A 241 11.66 8.95 0.93
CA PRO A 241 12.79 9.15 1.82
C PRO A 241 13.64 7.90 1.89
N GLN A 242 14.95 8.08 2.03
CA GLN A 242 15.88 6.98 2.18
C GLN A 242 15.94 6.53 3.65
N PHE A 243 15.66 5.26 3.87
CA PHE A 243 15.81 4.64 5.19
C PHE A 243 17.13 3.91 5.26
N ARG A 244 18.01 4.33 6.17
CA ARG A 244 19.20 3.57 6.53
C ARG A 244 18.84 2.67 7.70
N LEU A 245 18.96 1.36 7.48
CA LEU A 245 18.56 0.34 8.43
C LEU A 245 19.77 -0.25 9.11
N SER A 246 19.79 -0.25 10.45
CA SER A 246 20.80 -0.99 11.21
C SER A 246 20.48 -2.47 11.24
N ARG A 247 19.18 -2.81 11.22
CA ARG A 247 18.66 -4.16 11.21
C ARG A 247 17.27 -4.18 10.61
N PHE A 248 16.89 -5.27 9.98
CA PHE A 248 15.48 -5.56 9.69
C PHE A 248 15.13 -7.01 9.92
N SER A 249 13.88 -7.26 10.25
CA SER A 249 13.32 -8.61 10.37
C SER A 249 12.03 -8.70 9.56
N LEU A 250 11.89 -9.78 8.84
CA LEU A 250 10.71 -10.07 8.03
C LEU A 250 10.13 -11.41 8.45
N VAL A 251 8.81 -11.45 8.64
CA VAL A 251 8.09 -12.70 8.91
C VAL A 251 7.16 -12.98 7.75
N TYR A 252 7.33 -14.14 7.15
CA TYR A 252 6.43 -14.66 6.12
C TYR A 252 5.63 -15.83 6.65
N HIS A 253 4.37 -15.90 6.24
CA HIS A 253 3.47 -16.98 6.55
C HIS A 253 3.29 -17.86 5.32
N PHE A 254 3.39 -19.17 5.51
CA PHE A 254 3.17 -20.17 4.47
C PHE A 254 2.09 -21.13 4.90
N LEU A 255 1.05 -21.31 4.10
CA LEU A 255 0.10 -22.38 4.29
C LEU A 255 0.75 -23.69 3.83
N LEU A 256 0.85 -24.65 4.76
CA LEU A 256 1.29 -26.01 4.46
C LEU A 256 0.09 -26.87 4.08
N ASP A 257 0.22 -27.69 3.06
CA ASP A 257 -0.82 -28.65 2.72
C ASP A 257 -1.04 -29.64 3.86
N ALA A 258 -2.26 -30.20 3.95
CA ALA A 258 -2.67 -31.12 4.99
C ALA A 258 -1.70 -32.32 5.10
N LYS A 259 -1.46 -32.78 6.34
CA LYS A 259 -0.61 -33.92 6.60
C LYS A 259 -1.05 -35.18 5.82
N ALA A 260 -0.15 -35.73 5.06
CA ALA A 260 -0.18 -37.19 4.86
C ALA A 260 0.13 -37.85 6.21
N ALA A 261 -0.67 -38.88 6.60
CA ALA A 261 -0.71 -39.50 7.90
C ALA A 261 0.62 -39.58 8.69
N ASP A 262 0.54 -39.27 9.96
CA ASP A 262 1.54 -39.28 11.02
C ASP A 262 2.85 -40.02 10.75
N THR A 263 3.93 -39.26 10.65
CA THR A 263 5.23 -39.69 11.11
C THR A 263 5.58 -38.86 12.34
N ASP A 264 5.54 -39.51 13.47
CA ASP A 264 5.97 -39.01 14.78
C ASP A 264 7.48 -38.71 14.73
N SER A 265 7.88 -37.50 14.37
CA SER A 265 9.28 -37.07 14.46
C SER A 265 9.47 -36.50 15.86
N GLY A 266 10.33 -37.13 16.65
CA GLY A 266 10.70 -36.79 18.00
C GLY A 266 10.96 -35.28 18.16
N GLU A 267 10.29 -34.66 19.09
CA GLU A 267 10.29 -33.25 19.33
C GLU A 267 11.42 -32.83 20.23
N SER A 268 12.10 -31.74 19.83
CA SER A 268 12.84 -30.90 20.75
C SER A 268 12.01 -29.60 20.96
N PRO A 269 11.60 -29.25 22.19
CA PRO A 269 10.91 -28.01 22.45
C PRO A 269 11.87 -26.84 22.31
N LEU A 270 11.64 -25.96 21.34
CA LEU A 270 12.62 -24.96 20.90
C LEU A 270 12.20 -23.51 21.21
N PHE A 271 11.06 -23.30 21.87
CA PHE A 271 10.79 -22.05 22.58
C PHE A 271 11.22 -22.17 24.04
N ASN A 272 11.65 -21.06 24.63
CA ASN A 272 11.76 -21.06 26.09
C ASN A 272 10.34 -21.27 26.65
N SER A 273 10.24 -21.82 27.84
CA SER A 273 8.96 -22.11 28.49
C SER A 273 8.06 -20.87 28.57
N TYR A 274 8.61 -19.69 28.73
CA TYR A 274 7.92 -18.43 28.84
C TYR A 274 7.27 -18.01 27.51
N GLU A 275 7.95 -18.14 26.37
CA GLU A 275 7.36 -17.85 25.04
C GLU A 275 6.21 -18.82 24.72
N CYS A 276 6.38 -20.11 25.06
CA CYS A 276 5.31 -21.10 24.92
C CYS A 276 4.10 -20.80 25.82
N ASP A 277 4.34 -20.37 27.03
CA ASP A 277 3.28 -20.05 27.98
C ASP A 277 2.52 -18.79 27.59
N LEU A 278 3.21 -17.76 27.08
CA LEU A 278 2.59 -16.55 26.51
C LEU A 278 1.75 -16.85 25.28
N MET A 279 2.27 -17.66 24.35
CA MET A 279 1.51 -18.08 23.18
C MET A 279 0.32 -18.94 23.55
N ASN A 280 0.50 -19.89 24.45
CA ASN A 280 -0.58 -20.72 24.96
C ASN A 280 -1.63 -19.91 25.75
N TYR A 281 -1.21 -18.92 26.51
CA TYR A 281 -2.12 -18.03 27.23
C TYR A 281 -2.96 -17.18 26.28
N SER A 282 -2.34 -16.55 25.29
CA SER A 282 -3.06 -15.77 24.27
C SER A 282 -4.01 -16.64 23.43
N LEU A 283 -3.62 -17.89 23.13
CA LEU A 283 -4.42 -18.84 22.35
C LEU A 283 -5.39 -19.70 23.16
N GLN A 284 -5.18 -19.93 24.47
CA GLN A 284 -6.10 -20.70 25.31
C GLN A 284 -7.41 -19.97 25.57
N GLN A 285 -7.42 -18.66 25.49
CA GLN A 285 -8.66 -17.88 25.53
C GLN A 285 -9.44 -17.98 24.23
N LEU A 286 -8.75 -18.22 23.08
CA LEU A 286 -9.31 -18.30 21.75
C LEU A 286 -10.05 -19.61 21.45
N ASP A 287 -9.61 -20.69 22.05
CA ASP A 287 -10.25 -21.98 21.82
C ASP A 287 -10.16 -22.79 23.12
N ARG A 288 -11.30 -23.11 23.72
CA ARG A 288 -11.40 -24.09 24.79
C ARG A 288 -10.90 -25.47 24.35
N ARG A 289 -10.42 -25.59 23.11
CA ARG A 289 -9.77 -26.75 22.52
C ARG A 289 -8.36 -26.36 22.08
N PRO A 290 -7.33 -27.10 22.48
CA PRO A 290 -5.94 -26.72 22.32
C PRO A 290 -5.57 -26.56 20.83
N VAL A 291 -5.22 -25.33 20.43
CA VAL A 291 -4.38 -25.12 19.28
C VAL A 291 -2.99 -25.62 19.68
N ARG A 292 -2.59 -26.76 19.20
CA ARG A 292 -1.21 -27.21 19.38
C ARG A 292 -0.36 -26.42 18.40
N THR A 293 0.39 -25.48 18.88
CA THR A 293 1.51 -24.92 18.17
C THR A 293 2.68 -25.87 18.32
N ARG A 294 3.00 -26.60 17.26
CA ARG A 294 4.26 -27.34 17.18
C ARG A 294 5.32 -26.39 16.68
N HIS A 295 6.28 -26.09 17.51
CA HIS A 295 7.37 -25.22 17.17
C HIS A 295 8.56 -26.05 16.70
N ILE A 296 8.80 -26.04 15.41
CA ILE A 296 10.06 -26.54 14.85
C ILE A 296 10.93 -25.29 14.69
N ARG A 297 11.87 -25.09 15.57
CA ARG A 297 12.82 -24.00 15.46
C ARG A 297 14.04 -24.48 14.69
N LEU A 298 14.09 -24.10 13.43
CA LEU A 298 15.28 -24.28 12.62
C LEU A 298 16.00 -22.95 12.59
N TYR A 299 17.24 -22.92 13.05
CA TYR A 299 18.14 -21.78 12.83
C TYR A 299 19.08 -22.14 11.71
N LYS A 300 19.11 -21.27 10.70
CA LYS A 300 20.04 -21.38 9.59
C LYS A 300 20.58 -20.04 9.20
N ARG A 301 21.83 -20.01 8.79
CA ARG A 301 22.43 -18.86 8.12
C ARG A 301 22.29 -19.07 6.62
N LEU A 302 21.52 -18.19 5.98
CA LEU A 302 21.18 -18.30 4.58
C LEU A 302 21.77 -17.14 3.77
N ARG A 303 22.08 -17.42 2.50
CA ARG A 303 22.29 -16.41 1.49
C ARG A 303 21.06 -16.33 0.62
N LEU A 304 20.46 -15.15 0.54
CA LEU A 304 19.33 -14.84 -0.33
C LEU A 304 19.86 -14.13 -1.56
N HIS A 305 19.59 -14.68 -2.73
CA HIS A 305 19.91 -14.06 -4.00
C HIS A 305 18.71 -13.23 -4.43
N LEU A 306 18.73 -11.92 -4.11
CA LEU A 306 17.64 -11.00 -4.41
C LEU A 306 17.59 -10.72 -5.91
N PRO A 307 16.41 -10.86 -6.55
CA PRO A 307 16.26 -10.58 -7.97
C PRO A 307 16.44 -9.11 -8.29
N ARG A 308 16.55 -8.79 -9.57
CA ARG A 308 16.44 -7.42 -10.05
C ARG A 308 15.11 -6.84 -9.66
N PHE A 309 15.10 -5.57 -9.27
CA PHE A 309 13.88 -4.85 -8.96
C PHE A 309 13.49 -3.94 -10.13
N TYR A 310 12.23 -4.03 -10.53
CA TYR A 310 11.65 -3.25 -11.60
C TYR A 310 10.51 -2.41 -11.08
N ARG A 311 10.37 -1.21 -11.63
CA ARG A 311 9.28 -0.28 -11.34
C ARG A 311 8.34 -0.20 -12.54
N TYR A 312 7.05 -0.23 -12.28
CA TYR A 312 6.02 -0.01 -13.29
C TYR A 312 5.78 1.48 -13.50
N THR A 313 5.71 1.92 -14.77
CA THR A 313 5.29 3.27 -15.13
C THR A 313 3.88 3.25 -15.69
N SER A 314 3.01 4.13 -15.19
CA SER A 314 1.64 4.25 -15.69
C SER A 314 1.54 4.83 -17.10
N GLU A 315 2.56 5.56 -17.56
CA GLU A 315 2.54 6.29 -18.84
C GLU A 315 2.74 5.43 -20.08
N GLY A 316 3.26 4.21 -19.94
CA GLY A 316 3.54 3.37 -21.10
C GLY A 316 3.37 1.88 -20.87
N HIS A 317 2.85 1.45 -19.75
CA HIS A 317 2.81 0.04 -19.35
C HIS A 317 4.18 -0.65 -19.40
N HIS A 318 5.26 0.10 -19.15
CA HIS A 318 6.62 -0.41 -19.19
C HIS A 318 7.19 -0.58 -17.79
N PHE A 319 8.05 -1.59 -17.65
CA PHE A 319 8.86 -1.79 -16.46
C PHE A 319 10.28 -1.29 -16.74
N TYR A 320 10.82 -0.44 -15.89
CA TYR A 320 12.22 -0.09 -15.94
C TYR A 320 12.97 -0.63 -14.72
N LYS A 321 14.20 -1.01 -14.94
CA LYS A 321 15.05 -1.59 -13.91
C LYS A 321 15.48 -0.51 -12.89
N VAL A 322 15.18 -0.74 -11.63
CA VAL A 322 15.58 0.15 -10.52
C VAL A 322 16.87 -0.33 -9.88
N SER A 323 17.07 -1.66 -9.77
CA SER A 323 18.27 -2.20 -9.14
C SER A 323 18.67 -3.55 -9.73
N GLU A 324 19.97 -3.86 -9.59
CA GLU A 324 20.59 -5.14 -9.98
C GLU A 324 20.30 -6.27 -8.98
N HIS A 325 20.75 -7.47 -9.32
CA HIS A 325 20.81 -8.58 -8.37
C HIS A 325 21.70 -8.23 -7.18
N ARG A 326 21.31 -8.69 -6.00
CA ARG A 326 22.10 -8.53 -4.78
C ARG A 326 22.01 -9.78 -3.92
N ASP A 327 23.14 -10.20 -3.38
CA ASP A 327 23.22 -11.26 -2.38
C ASP A 327 23.09 -10.67 -0.99
N LEU A 328 22.26 -11.27 -0.15
CA LEU A 328 22.03 -10.85 1.22
C LEU A 328 22.21 -12.03 2.16
N THR A 329 23.13 -11.89 3.11
CA THR A 329 23.30 -12.89 4.20
C THR A 329 22.33 -12.59 5.34
N VAL A 330 21.56 -13.60 5.75
CA VAL A 330 20.51 -13.47 6.77
C VAL A 330 20.53 -14.64 7.74
N ASN A 331 20.05 -14.39 8.95
CA ASN A 331 19.68 -15.45 9.88
C ASN A 331 18.21 -15.80 9.69
N ALA A 332 17.91 -17.07 9.50
CA ALA A 332 16.55 -17.55 9.32
C ALA A 332 16.13 -18.46 10.46
N SER A 333 14.93 -18.30 10.96
CA SER A 333 14.27 -19.25 11.82
C SER A 333 12.94 -19.67 11.23
N LEU A 334 12.57 -20.93 11.39
CA LEU A 334 11.35 -21.51 10.85
C LEU A 334 10.53 -22.11 11.97
N ASN A 335 9.28 -21.65 12.10
CA ASN A 335 8.31 -22.08 13.10
C ASN A 335 7.04 -22.58 12.41
N CYS A 336 6.20 -23.33 13.11
CA CYS A 336 4.92 -23.79 12.57
C CYS A 336 3.80 -23.65 13.61
N SER A 337 2.68 -23.11 13.21
CA SER A 337 1.42 -23.10 13.98
C SER A 337 0.42 -24.07 13.34
N GLU A 338 -0.09 -25.02 14.12
CA GLU A 338 -1.07 -25.99 13.64
C GLU A 338 -2.41 -25.81 14.36
N ASN A 339 -3.47 -25.60 13.61
CA ASN A 339 -4.83 -25.70 14.11
C ASN A 339 -5.37 -27.10 13.80
N LEU A 340 -5.32 -27.99 14.81
CA LEU A 340 -5.69 -29.39 14.66
C LEU A 340 -7.17 -29.60 14.34
N THR A 341 -8.06 -28.75 14.89
CA THR A 341 -9.50 -28.87 14.67
C THR A 341 -9.92 -28.54 13.23
N ARG A 342 -9.12 -27.70 12.55
CA ARG A 342 -9.40 -27.23 11.18
C ARG A 342 -8.47 -27.79 10.14
N ASN A 343 -7.51 -28.59 10.55
CA ASN A 343 -6.47 -29.13 9.69
C ASN A 343 -5.77 -28.02 8.87
N ILE A 344 -5.35 -26.95 9.56
CA ILE A 344 -4.62 -25.82 9.00
C ILE A 344 -3.25 -25.79 9.68
N SER A 345 -2.20 -25.80 8.90
CA SER A 345 -0.82 -25.62 9.36
C SER A 345 -0.22 -24.41 8.67
N ILE A 346 0.34 -23.49 9.44
CA ILE A 346 1.01 -22.28 8.94
C ILE A 346 2.46 -22.31 9.40
N ALA A 347 3.38 -22.33 8.44
CA ALA A 347 4.79 -22.11 8.73
C ALA A 347 5.09 -20.62 8.78
N HIS A 348 5.91 -20.21 9.72
CA HIS A 348 6.38 -18.83 9.91
C HIS A 348 7.89 -18.82 9.67
N LEU A 349 8.30 -18.22 8.57
CA LEU A 349 9.71 -17.99 8.27
C LEU A 349 10.08 -16.60 8.76
N VAL A 350 10.95 -16.51 9.74
CA VAL A 350 11.51 -15.27 10.25
C VAL A 350 12.90 -15.07 9.66
N ILE A 351 13.10 -14.04 8.90
CA ILE A 351 14.38 -13.63 8.33
C ILE A 351 14.86 -12.38 9.06
N THR A 352 16.07 -12.43 9.60
CA THR A 352 16.67 -11.29 10.31
C THR A 352 18.04 -10.99 9.73
N THR A 353 18.29 -9.72 9.42
CA THR A 353 19.62 -9.23 9.06
C THR A 353 20.32 -8.67 10.30
N ASP A 354 21.61 -8.83 10.38
CA ASP A 354 22.44 -8.15 11.37
C ASP A 354 23.42 -7.24 10.63
N GLY A 355 23.30 -5.93 10.84
CA GLY A 355 24.12 -4.90 10.18
C GLY A 355 25.61 -4.98 10.51
N ARG A 356 26.03 -5.84 11.44
CA ARG A 356 27.43 -5.98 11.85
C ARG A 356 28.29 -6.77 10.85
N GLU A 357 27.67 -7.59 10.00
CA GLU A 357 28.42 -8.51 9.11
C GLU A 357 28.20 -8.30 7.61
N GLY A 358 27.30 -7.44 7.15
CA GLY A 358 26.87 -7.45 5.75
C GLY A 358 26.82 -6.11 5.01
N GLY A 359 27.28 -5.02 5.59
CA GLY A 359 27.17 -3.69 4.99
C GLY A 359 25.85 -2.99 5.32
N GLU A 360 25.71 -1.74 4.87
CA GLU A 360 24.49 -0.96 5.08
C GLU A 360 23.31 -1.55 4.32
N PHE A 361 22.21 -1.76 5.03
CA PHE A 361 20.92 -2.13 4.44
C PHE A 361 20.13 -0.87 4.13
N ASN A 362 19.33 -0.96 3.06
CA ASN A 362 18.44 0.12 2.67
C ASN A 362 17.02 -0.38 2.44
N GLU A 363 16.12 0.55 2.19
CA GLU A 363 14.72 0.26 1.90
C GLU A 363 14.53 -0.65 0.68
N LEU A 364 15.41 -0.57 -0.33
CA LEU A 364 15.32 -1.43 -1.53
C LEU A 364 15.51 -2.90 -1.20
N ASP A 365 16.41 -3.23 -0.29
CA ASP A 365 16.62 -4.61 0.16
C ASP A 365 15.36 -5.16 0.82
N CYS A 366 14.73 -4.35 1.67
CA CYS A 366 13.47 -4.68 2.33
C CYS A 366 12.34 -4.86 1.31
N ILE A 367 12.18 -3.90 0.40
CA ILE A 367 11.15 -3.94 -0.65
C ILE A 367 11.32 -5.14 -1.56
N LYS A 368 12.55 -5.46 -1.98
CA LYS A 368 12.84 -6.66 -2.79
C LYS A 368 12.37 -7.93 -2.10
N LEU A 369 12.61 -8.05 -0.80
CA LEU A 369 12.15 -9.20 -0.02
C LEU A 369 10.62 -9.21 0.11
N ILE A 370 9.99 -8.09 0.45
CA ILE A 370 8.53 -8.01 0.56
C ILE A 370 7.86 -8.32 -0.78
N THR A 371 8.37 -7.77 -1.88
CA THR A 371 7.77 -7.95 -3.21
C THR A 371 8.09 -9.29 -3.87
N ALA A 372 9.17 -9.96 -3.45
CA ALA A 372 9.46 -11.31 -3.91
C ALA A 372 8.32 -12.30 -3.62
N PHE A 373 7.50 -12.01 -2.61
CA PHE A 373 6.32 -12.77 -2.21
C PHE A 373 5.00 -12.12 -2.64
N GLY A 374 5.04 -10.94 -3.26
CA GLY A 374 3.85 -10.18 -3.67
C GLY A 374 3.38 -10.54 -5.07
N SER A 375 2.09 -10.83 -5.20
CA SER A 375 1.42 -11.27 -6.44
C SER A 375 1.36 -10.23 -7.56
N ILE A 376 1.80 -8.99 -7.36
CA ILE A 376 1.70 -7.96 -8.40
C ILE A 376 2.63 -8.26 -9.56
N GLN A 377 3.81 -8.81 -9.26
CA GLN A 377 4.79 -9.13 -10.28
C GLN A 377 4.52 -10.46 -11.00
N GLU A 378 3.77 -11.38 -10.39
CA GLU A 378 3.35 -12.64 -11.04
C GLU A 378 2.39 -12.43 -12.22
N LYS A 379 1.69 -11.28 -12.25
CA LYS A 379 0.72 -10.96 -13.30
C LYS A 379 1.34 -10.34 -14.55
N PHE A 380 2.60 -9.95 -14.48
CA PHE A 380 3.30 -9.27 -15.55
C PHE A 380 4.54 -10.05 -15.95
N ASP A 381 4.69 -10.27 -17.23
CA ASP A 381 5.87 -10.90 -17.81
C ASP A 381 7.02 -9.88 -17.81
N ILE A 382 7.83 -9.87 -16.76
CA ILE A 382 8.95 -8.96 -16.58
C ILE A 382 10.22 -9.63 -17.10
N PRO A 383 10.84 -9.13 -18.17
CA PRO A 383 12.05 -9.73 -18.72
C PRO A 383 13.19 -9.74 -17.70
N ASP A 384 13.91 -10.87 -17.61
CA ASP A 384 15.13 -11.03 -16.78
C ASP A 384 14.94 -10.74 -15.28
N ARG A 385 13.72 -10.85 -14.76
CA ARG A 385 13.44 -10.59 -13.34
C ARG A 385 14.35 -11.44 -12.43
N GLY A 386 14.49 -12.70 -12.73
CA GLY A 386 15.07 -13.70 -11.84
C GLY A 386 14.13 -14.03 -10.67
N GLU A 387 14.35 -15.15 -10.02
CA GLU A 387 13.60 -15.56 -8.84
C GLU A 387 14.47 -15.41 -7.59
N LEU A 388 13.82 -15.20 -6.45
CA LEU A 388 14.49 -15.22 -5.15
C LEU A 388 14.94 -16.66 -4.86
N SER A 389 16.24 -16.92 -4.94
CA SER A 389 16.80 -18.23 -4.56
C SER A 389 17.50 -18.15 -3.20
N VAL A 390 17.61 -19.30 -2.56
CA VAL A 390 18.10 -19.46 -1.19
C VAL A 390 19.25 -20.46 -1.17
N GLU A 391 20.34 -20.12 -0.49
CA GLU A 391 21.48 -21.00 -0.25
C GLU A 391 21.74 -21.11 1.26
N ASP A 392 21.82 -22.34 1.75
CA ASP A 392 22.26 -22.62 3.12
C ASP A 392 23.79 -22.54 3.18
N LEU A 393 24.32 -21.61 3.95
CA LEU A 393 25.76 -21.36 4.02
C LEU A 393 26.53 -22.45 4.76
N GLU A 394 25.86 -23.28 5.57
CA GLU A 394 26.50 -24.38 6.28
C GLU A 394 26.60 -25.65 5.43
N SER A 395 25.50 -26.00 4.76
CA SER A 395 25.44 -27.22 3.94
C SER A 395 25.75 -26.98 2.47
N GLY A 396 25.74 -25.76 1.99
CA GLY A 396 25.85 -25.41 0.57
C GLY A 396 24.63 -25.80 -0.27
N LYS A 397 23.55 -26.28 0.34
CA LYS A 397 22.32 -26.64 -0.35
C LYS A 397 21.61 -25.40 -0.88
N ARG A 398 21.13 -25.53 -2.12
CA ARG A 398 20.40 -24.42 -2.79
C ARG A 398 18.97 -24.82 -3.11
N TRP A 399 18.06 -23.84 -3.02
CA TRP A 399 16.67 -23.94 -3.42
C TRP A 399 16.36 -22.78 -4.37
N ASN A 400 15.65 -23.06 -5.45
CA ASN A 400 15.33 -22.06 -6.47
C ASN A 400 14.26 -21.07 -5.99
N THR A 401 13.45 -21.46 -5.01
CA THR A 401 12.42 -20.61 -4.40
C THR A 401 12.41 -20.77 -2.89
N ILE A 402 11.83 -19.81 -2.20
CA ILE A 402 11.70 -19.86 -0.75
C ILE A 402 10.66 -20.89 -0.31
N GLU A 403 9.63 -21.12 -1.12
CA GLU A 403 8.65 -22.18 -0.89
C GLU A 403 9.31 -23.56 -0.92
N ALA A 404 10.25 -23.76 -1.85
CA ALA A 404 11.01 -25.01 -1.91
C ALA A 404 11.87 -25.21 -0.65
N PHE A 405 12.50 -24.14 -0.14
CA PHE A 405 13.21 -24.14 1.13
C PHE A 405 12.29 -24.51 2.31
N VAL A 406 11.14 -23.84 2.41
CA VAL A 406 10.17 -24.10 3.47
C VAL A 406 9.63 -25.53 3.37
N SER A 407 9.18 -25.95 2.19
CA SER A 407 8.67 -27.31 1.93
C SER A 407 9.67 -28.39 2.35
N ASP A 408 10.92 -28.27 1.96
CA ASP A 408 11.97 -29.22 2.28
C ASP A 408 12.20 -29.41 3.79
N ASN A 409 12.09 -28.30 4.55
CA ASN A 409 12.21 -28.33 6.01
C ASN A 409 10.95 -28.84 6.72
N PHE A 410 9.84 -29.03 6.00
CA PHE A 410 8.61 -29.68 6.49
C PHE A 410 8.35 -31.00 5.78
N ALA A 411 9.39 -31.83 5.62
CA ALA A 411 9.33 -33.18 5.04
C ALA A 411 8.72 -33.21 3.62
N GLY A 412 9.01 -32.20 2.81
CA GLY A 412 8.53 -32.08 1.43
C GLY A 412 7.06 -31.72 1.30
N ARG A 413 6.41 -31.25 2.36
CA ARG A 413 5.00 -30.81 2.29
C ARG A 413 4.90 -29.60 1.35
N PRO A 414 4.04 -29.62 0.33
CA PRO A 414 3.79 -28.46 -0.49
C PRO A 414 3.34 -27.29 0.37
N CYS A 415 3.81 -26.11 0.05
CA CYS A 415 3.42 -24.89 0.74
C CYS A 415 3.17 -23.77 -0.25
N ARG A 416 2.36 -22.79 0.17
CA ARG A 416 2.16 -21.54 -0.57
C ARG A 416 2.32 -20.36 0.37
N VAL A 417 2.92 -19.29 -0.11
CA VAL A 417 3.04 -18.06 0.65
C VAL A 417 1.67 -17.41 0.87
N LEU A 418 1.46 -16.88 2.06
CA LEU A 418 0.30 -16.05 2.38
C LEU A 418 0.69 -14.58 2.21
N ARG A 419 -0.26 -13.77 1.73
CA ARG A 419 -0.03 -12.35 1.41
C ARG A 419 0.27 -11.47 2.62
N ASN A 420 0.25 -12.03 3.81
CA ASN A 420 0.34 -11.31 5.05
C ASN A 420 1.67 -11.63 5.72
N GLY A 421 2.36 -10.59 6.11
CA GLY A 421 3.64 -10.71 6.80
C GLY A 421 3.80 -9.65 7.87
N ILE A 422 4.95 -9.68 8.51
CA ILE A 422 5.36 -8.69 9.49
C ILE A 422 6.73 -8.20 9.09
N THR A 423 6.92 -6.88 9.08
CA THR A 423 8.21 -6.23 8.85
C THR A 423 8.58 -5.43 10.10
N GLU A 424 9.76 -5.66 10.64
CA GLU A 424 10.35 -4.82 11.68
C GLU A 424 11.59 -4.13 11.12
N LEU A 425 11.62 -2.81 11.22
CA LEU A 425 12.70 -1.97 10.74
C LEU A 425 13.34 -1.22 11.90
N ASP A 426 14.63 -1.48 12.11
CA ASP A 426 15.45 -0.71 13.03
C ASP A 426 16.15 0.39 12.23
N LEU A 427 15.63 1.62 12.37
CA LEU A 427 16.09 2.77 11.62
C LEU A 427 17.35 3.35 12.29
N ALA A 428 18.47 3.30 11.60
CA ALA A 428 19.67 4.03 12.01
C ALA A 428 19.55 5.51 11.67
N LYS A 429 19.02 5.82 10.47
CA LYS A 429 18.80 7.18 9.99
C LYS A 429 17.64 7.21 9.02
N VAL A 430 16.93 8.33 9.00
CA VAL A 430 15.98 8.68 7.95
C VAL A 430 16.53 9.89 7.23
N MET A 431 16.74 9.77 5.93
CA MET A 431 17.36 10.81 5.11
C MET A 431 16.42 11.18 3.97
N ASP A 432 16.49 12.41 3.52
CA ASP A 432 15.94 12.79 2.23
C ASP A 432 16.78 12.21 1.09
N ASN A 433 16.33 12.41 -0.14
CA ASN A 433 17.03 11.91 -1.33
C ASN A 433 18.36 12.65 -1.60
N GLU A 434 18.61 13.78 -0.94
CA GLU A 434 19.88 14.50 -0.95
C GLU A 434 20.82 14.09 0.17
N GLY A 435 20.47 13.09 0.98
CA GLY A 435 21.28 12.58 2.08
C GLY A 435 21.24 13.43 3.35
N ARG A 436 20.26 14.35 3.49
CA ARG A 436 20.08 15.09 4.75
C ARG A 436 19.35 14.21 5.75
N GLN A 437 19.82 14.17 6.99
CA GLN A 437 19.12 13.51 8.07
C GLN A 437 17.89 14.32 8.47
N LEU A 438 16.69 13.73 8.33
CA LEU A 438 15.41 14.39 8.59
C LEU A 438 15.06 14.47 10.08
N PHE A 439 15.44 13.47 10.85
CA PHE A 439 15.14 13.40 12.28
C PHE A 439 16.38 13.01 13.08
N ARG A 440 16.54 13.63 14.26
CA ARG A 440 17.66 13.36 15.18
C ARG A 440 17.32 12.26 16.18
N SER A 441 16.04 12.06 16.45
CA SER A 441 15.56 11.07 17.42
C SER A 441 14.18 10.52 17.04
N PHE A 442 13.80 9.38 17.64
CA PHE A 442 12.44 8.86 17.51
C PHE A 442 11.39 9.82 18.10
N GLY A 443 11.73 10.55 19.17
CA GLY A 443 10.85 11.54 19.75
C GLY A 443 10.46 12.64 18.75
N GLU A 444 11.44 13.18 18.03
CA GLU A 444 11.22 14.17 16.97
C GLU A 444 10.36 13.59 15.82
N PHE A 445 10.67 12.39 15.37
CA PHE A 445 9.87 11.67 14.37
C PHE A 445 8.42 11.44 14.83
N ARG A 446 8.24 10.95 16.06
CA ARG A 446 6.91 10.71 16.64
C ARG A 446 6.09 11.99 16.69
N ASP A 447 6.66 13.05 17.22
CA ASP A 447 5.93 14.30 17.44
C ASP A 447 5.58 14.99 16.12
N SER A 448 6.48 14.93 15.16
CA SER A 448 6.32 15.56 13.84
C SER A 448 5.49 14.75 12.84
N VAL A 449 5.55 13.42 12.91
CA VAL A 449 4.97 12.53 11.90
C VAL A 449 3.72 11.82 12.41
N ILE A 450 3.80 11.25 13.62
CA ILE A 450 2.77 10.36 14.14
C ILE A 450 1.67 11.14 14.84
N LEU A 451 2.02 12.19 15.59
CA LEU A 451 1.10 13.03 16.34
C LEU A 451 0.65 14.26 15.58
N SER A 452 1.03 14.39 14.30
CA SER A 452 0.57 15.50 13.47
C SER A 452 -0.96 15.53 13.37
N ARG A 453 -1.52 16.77 13.23
CA ARG A 453 -2.98 16.98 13.25
C ARG A 453 -3.74 16.32 12.11
N ASN A 454 -3.06 15.90 11.03
CA ASN A 454 -3.65 15.29 9.85
C ASN A 454 -2.87 14.04 9.42
N PRO A 455 -2.98 12.92 10.19
CA PRO A 455 -2.22 11.70 9.90
C PRO A 455 -2.56 11.09 8.53
N ASP A 456 -3.77 11.34 8.01
CA ASP A 456 -4.22 10.75 6.74
C ASP A 456 -3.56 11.41 5.51
N GLU A 457 -3.10 12.64 5.62
CA GLU A 457 -2.40 13.39 4.57
C GLU A 457 -0.88 13.41 4.77
N SER A 458 -0.39 12.77 5.83
CA SER A 458 1.03 12.71 6.12
C SER A 458 1.82 12.03 4.99
N PRO A 459 2.84 12.67 4.44
CA PRO A 459 3.72 12.06 3.45
C PRO A 459 4.42 10.80 3.99
N TRP A 460 4.54 10.68 5.30
CA TRP A 460 5.10 9.52 5.97
C TRP A 460 4.20 8.29 5.89
N ASN A 461 2.89 8.45 6.03
CA ASN A 461 1.94 7.35 5.80
C ASN A 461 2.01 6.88 4.34
N MET A 462 2.19 7.80 3.40
CA MET A 462 2.42 7.47 1.99
C MET A 462 3.72 6.70 1.80
N ALA A 463 4.82 7.15 2.43
CA ALA A 463 6.12 6.48 2.37
C ALA A 463 6.06 5.08 2.97
N PHE A 464 5.38 4.88 4.10
CA PHE A 464 5.17 3.56 4.71
C PHE A 464 4.33 2.65 3.82
N CYS A 465 3.26 3.17 3.24
CA CYS A 465 2.45 2.45 2.27
C CYS A 465 3.29 1.99 1.08
N GLY A 466 4.09 2.88 0.52
CA GLY A 466 5.01 2.59 -0.58
C GLY A 466 6.05 1.52 -0.21
N LEU A 467 6.62 1.61 0.97
CA LEU A 467 7.59 0.64 1.48
C LEU A 467 6.99 -0.78 1.59
N ILE A 468 5.78 -0.89 2.16
CA ILE A 468 5.10 -2.18 2.34
C ILE A 468 4.59 -2.76 1.02
N LEU A 469 4.05 -1.92 0.16
CA LEU A 469 3.45 -2.35 -1.11
C LEU A 469 4.45 -2.42 -2.27
N GLY A 470 5.70 -1.97 -2.07
CA GLY A 470 6.68 -1.84 -3.13
C GLY A 470 6.34 -0.76 -4.17
N ILE A 471 5.56 0.25 -3.76
CA ILE A 471 5.13 1.36 -4.61
C ILE A 471 6.00 2.58 -4.32
N PHE A 472 6.84 2.98 -5.28
CA PHE A 472 7.65 4.19 -5.14
C PHE A 472 6.90 5.47 -5.52
N ASP A 473 5.85 5.35 -6.31
CA ASP A 473 5.05 6.49 -6.76
C ASP A 473 3.92 6.83 -5.79
N PHE A 474 4.26 6.90 -4.51
CA PHE A 474 3.29 7.13 -3.44
C PHE A 474 2.63 8.52 -3.53
N MET A 475 3.31 9.50 -4.13
CA MET A 475 2.77 10.85 -4.32
C MET A 475 1.59 10.88 -5.30
N ARG A 476 1.41 9.85 -6.14
CA ARG A 476 0.25 9.68 -7.01
C ARG A 476 -0.92 8.98 -6.33
N MET A 477 -0.72 8.41 -5.15
CA MET A 477 -1.79 7.77 -4.42
C MET A 477 -2.79 8.81 -3.89
N ASN A 478 -4.07 8.49 -3.95
CA ASN A 478 -5.12 9.31 -3.38
C ASN A 478 -5.07 9.26 -1.84
N SER A 479 -5.23 10.39 -1.16
CA SER A 479 -5.26 10.44 0.30
C SER A 479 -6.30 9.51 0.92
N ALA A 480 -7.47 9.37 0.30
CA ALA A 480 -8.50 8.43 0.74
C ALA A 480 -8.05 6.97 0.62
N GLU A 481 -7.30 6.61 -0.43
CA GLU A 481 -6.74 5.25 -0.57
C GLU A 481 -5.68 4.96 0.48
N ILE A 482 -4.90 5.97 0.86
CA ILE A 482 -3.87 5.85 1.90
C ILE A 482 -4.51 5.70 3.27
N SER A 483 -5.47 6.56 3.60
CA SER A 483 -6.22 6.52 4.85
C SER A 483 -6.91 5.17 5.07
N ASP A 484 -7.50 4.61 4.01
CA ASP A 484 -8.12 3.28 4.07
C ASP A 484 -7.10 2.12 4.10
N THR A 485 -5.87 2.37 3.69
CA THR A 485 -4.85 1.34 3.47
C THR A 485 -3.85 1.27 4.62
N VAL A 486 -3.47 2.42 5.18
CA VAL A 486 -2.46 2.53 6.24
C VAL A 486 -3.12 2.96 7.53
N LYS A 487 -2.99 2.16 8.58
CA LYS A 487 -3.58 2.44 9.89
C LYS A 487 -2.53 2.33 11.00
N PRO A 488 -2.27 3.41 11.73
CA PRO A 488 -1.49 3.33 12.97
C PRO A 488 -2.22 2.48 14.00
N ILE A 489 -1.55 1.47 14.55
CA ILE A 489 -2.11 0.56 15.56
C ILE A 489 -1.62 0.92 16.94
N ALA A 490 -0.33 1.14 17.12
CA ALA A 490 0.24 1.48 18.40
C ALA A 490 1.41 2.44 18.24
N VAL A 491 1.42 3.47 19.10
CA VAL A 491 2.52 4.39 19.25
C VAL A 491 3.11 4.20 20.64
N ARG A 492 4.35 3.77 20.73
CA ARG A 492 5.10 3.61 21.96
C ARG A 492 6.19 4.67 22.07
N ARG A 493 6.92 4.70 23.18
CA ARG A 493 7.99 5.67 23.42
C ARG A 493 9.08 5.63 22.35
N ASP A 494 9.37 4.44 21.83
CA ASP A 494 10.50 4.14 20.96
C ASP A 494 10.13 3.28 19.74
N SER A 495 8.87 2.97 19.56
CA SER A 495 8.38 2.19 18.42
C SER A 495 6.99 2.59 17.95
N PHE A 496 6.74 2.33 16.69
CA PHE A 496 5.50 2.63 15.99
C PHE A 496 5.06 1.42 15.17
N ILE A 497 3.80 1.03 15.30
CA ILE A 497 3.23 -0.12 14.59
C ILE A 497 2.14 0.37 13.65
N VAL A 498 2.26 -0.02 12.38
CA VAL A 498 1.33 0.33 11.29
C VAL A 498 0.80 -0.95 10.67
N LEU A 499 -0.47 -0.99 10.37
CA LEU A 499 -1.08 -2.03 9.55
C LEU A 499 -1.39 -1.46 8.16
N CYS A 500 -0.93 -2.16 7.12
CA CYS A 500 -1.17 -1.81 5.74
C CYS A 500 -1.65 -3.04 4.95
N ARG A 501 -2.90 -3.04 4.51
CA ARG A 501 -3.55 -4.16 3.77
C ARG A 501 -3.34 -5.54 4.41
N GLY A 502 -3.25 -5.57 5.75
CA GLY A 502 -3.02 -6.80 6.49
C GLY A 502 -1.55 -7.18 6.70
N HIS A 503 -0.62 -6.39 6.19
CA HIS A 503 0.80 -6.48 6.51
C HIS A 503 1.12 -5.56 7.69
N LEU A 504 1.77 -6.10 8.72
CA LEU A 504 2.20 -5.33 9.88
C LEU A 504 3.61 -4.80 9.67
N MET A 505 3.80 -3.52 9.91
CA MET A 505 5.13 -2.91 9.94
C MET A 505 5.37 -2.29 11.31
N LYS A 506 6.48 -2.65 11.93
CA LYS A 506 6.99 -2.06 13.16
C LYS A 506 8.24 -1.27 12.85
N LEU A 507 8.22 0.00 13.19
CA LEU A 507 9.36 0.91 13.09
C LEU A 507 9.90 1.19 14.47
N LYS A 508 11.20 1.09 14.66
CA LYS A 508 11.91 1.60 15.83
C LYS A 508 13.20 2.26 15.40
N PHE A 509 13.70 3.17 16.23
CA PHE A 509 14.99 3.78 16.02
C PHE A 509 16.04 3.00 16.85
N ASP A 510 17.23 2.86 16.29
CA ASP A 510 18.38 2.20 16.95
C ASP A 510 19.01 3.14 18.00
N GLU A 511 18.16 3.75 18.80
CA GLU A 511 18.62 4.33 20.06
C GLU A 511 18.71 3.17 21.04
N ARG A 512 19.87 2.97 21.66
CA ARG A 512 20.07 1.97 22.70
C ARG A 512 19.05 2.20 23.82
N SER A 513 17.87 1.67 23.63
CA SER A 513 16.85 1.62 24.65
C SER A 513 17.31 0.58 25.66
N GLU A 514 17.73 1.03 26.83
CA GLU A 514 18.04 0.15 27.96
C GLU A 514 16.80 -0.59 28.48
N ASP A 515 15.62 -0.26 27.96
CA ASP A 515 14.33 -0.78 28.41
C ASP A 515 13.69 -1.68 27.38
N GLU A 516 14.20 -2.93 27.26
CA GLU A 516 13.60 -3.96 26.41
C GLU A 516 12.14 -4.26 26.76
N THR A 517 11.68 -3.89 27.97
CA THR A 517 10.32 -4.14 28.44
C THR A 517 9.28 -3.22 27.80
N ALA A 518 9.67 -2.10 27.21
CA ALA A 518 8.80 -1.16 26.54
C ALA A 518 8.45 -1.57 25.10
N ASN A 519 9.13 -2.57 24.53
CA ASN A 519 8.96 -3.01 23.15
C ASN A 519 7.91 -4.11 23.01
N ILE A 520 6.97 -3.92 22.07
CA ILE A 520 6.13 -5.02 21.61
C ILE A 520 6.98 -5.92 20.73
N LEU A 521 7.24 -7.15 21.20
CA LEU A 521 7.99 -8.14 20.45
C LEU A 521 7.15 -8.66 19.26
N ILE A 522 7.82 -9.05 18.17
CA ILE A 522 7.14 -9.71 17.04
C ILE A 522 6.42 -10.97 17.53
N SER A 523 7.12 -11.82 18.26
CA SER A 523 6.54 -13.01 18.89
C SER A 523 6.39 -12.75 20.38
N PRO A 524 5.21 -13.00 20.96
CA PRO A 524 3.97 -13.50 20.33
C PRO A 524 3.03 -12.40 19.80
N TYR A 525 3.21 -11.15 20.20
CA TYR A 525 2.19 -10.09 20.15
C TYR A 525 1.75 -9.64 18.75
N LEU A 526 2.63 -9.69 17.76
CA LEU A 526 2.30 -9.39 16.36
C LEU A 526 2.05 -10.65 15.55
N LEU A 527 2.79 -11.72 15.88
CA LEU A 527 2.73 -12.98 15.14
C LEU A 527 1.37 -13.67 15.26
N ILE A 528 0.82 -13.73 16.50
CA ILE A 528 -0.44 -14.45 16.76
C ILE A 528 -1.62 -13.77 16.06
N PRO A 529 -1.88 -12.45 16.22
CA PRO A 529 -2.97 -11.80 15.50
C PRO A 529 -2.85 -11.95 13.98
N SER A 530 -1.64 -11.80 13.43
CA SER A 530 -1.39 -11.98 11.99
C SER A 530 -1.67 -13.41 11.52
N ALA A 531 -1.29 -14.43 12.32
CA ALA A 531 -1.58 -15.83 12.03
C ALA A 531 -3.08 -16.12 12.08
N VAL A 532 -3.78 -15.60 13.09
CA VAL A 532 -5.24 -15.78 13.24
C VAL A 532 -6.00 -15.12 12.09
N LEU A 533 -5.63 -13.92 11.67
CA LEU A 533 -6.19 -13.26 10.48
C LEU A 533 -6.03 -14.14 9.23
N SER A 534 -4.85 -14.73 9.07
CA SER A 534 -4.56 -15.62 7.94
C SER A 534 -5.37 -16.91 8.01
N ILE A 535 -5.54 -17.50 9.20
CA ILE A 535 -6.41 -18.67 9.41
C ILE A 535 -7.85 -18.35 9.04
N ASN A 536 -8.38 -17.22 9.49
CA ASN A 536 -9.74 -16.79 9.18
C ASN A 536 -9.95 -16.61 7.67
N GLU A 537 -9.00 -16.02 6.97
CA GLU A 537 -9.05 -15.89 5.51
C GLU A 537 -9.06 -17.25 4.82
N ILE A 538 -8.19 -18.18 5.23
CA ILE A 538 -8.14 -19.55 4.68
C ILE A 538 -9.45 -20.29 4.91
N VAL A 539 -10.05 -20.16 6.10
CA VAL A 539 -11.34 -20.78 6.41
C VAL A 539 -12.43 -20.25 5.49
N LEU A 540 -12.48 -18.91 5.29
CA LEU A 540 -13.42 -18.29 4.35
C LEU A 540 -13.22 -18.79 2.92
N ASP A 541 -11.98 -18.82 2.43
CA ASP A 541 -11.64 -19.34 1.09
C ASP A 541 -12.16 -20.78 0.90
N ARG A 542 -11.95 -21.63 1.91
CA ARG A 542 -12.46 -23.02 1.88
C ARG A 542 -13.98 -23.07 1.87
N CYS A 543 -14.64 -22.28 2.71
CA CYS A 543 -16.09 -22.22 2.78
C CYS A 543 -16.71 -21.69 1.49
N GLU A 544 -16.14 -20.63 0.91
CA GLU A 544 -16.58 -20.06 -0.37
C GLU A 544 -16.43 -21.06 -1.52
N LYS A 545 -15.34 -21.83 -1.53
CA LYS A 545 -15.11 -22.89 -2.51
C LYS A 545 -16.17 -23.99 -2.39
N VAL A 546 -16.44 -24.47 -1.19
CA VAL A 546 -17.44 -25.51 -0.94
C VAL A 546 -18.84 -25.08 -1.37
N ILE A 547 -19.24 -23.84 -1.08
CA ILE A 547 -20.54 -23.28 -1.49
C ILE A 547 -20.57 -23.00 -3.02
N GLY A 548 -19.42 -22.65 -3.61
CA GLY A 548 -19.34 -22.36 -5.05
C GLY A 548 -19.37 -23.59 -5.96
N GLU A 549 -19.24 -24.82 -5.42
CA GLU A 549 -19.29 -26.04 -6.21
C GLU A 549 -20.69 -26.25 -6.82
N PRO A 550 -20.83 -26.45 -8.14
CA PRO A 550 -22.11 -26.70 -8.75
C PRO A 550 -22.73 -28.02 -8.27
N LEU A 551 -24.05 -28.05 -8.15
CA LEU A 551 -24.75 -29.29 -7.88
C LEU A 551 -24.80 -30.15 -9.16
N PRO A 552 -24.62 -31.48 -9.05
CA PRO A 552 -24.72 -32.35 -10.20
C PRO A 552 -26.14 -32.27 -10.85
N GLU A 553 -26.21 -32.02 -12.14
CA GLU A 553 -27.49 -31.82 -12.86
C GLU A 553 -28.37 -33.08 -12.86
N ASN A 554 -27.75 -34.25 -13.01
CA ASN A 554 -28.44 -35.52 -13.21
C ASN A 554 -28.84 -36.25 -11.92
N GLU A 555 -28.71 -35.60 -10.75
CA GLU A 555 -29.06 -36.22 -9.47
C GLU A 555 -30.52 -36.01 -9.10
N THR A 556 -31.07 -36.93 -8.28
CA THR A 556 -32.44 -36.84 -7.75
C THR A 556 -32.55 -35.67 -6.74
N TYR A 557 -33.76 -35.16 -6.53
CA TYR A 557 -34.02 -34.09 -5.56
C TYR A 557 -33.58 -34.50 -4.15
N TYR A 558 -33.82 -35.75 -3.76
CA TYR A 558 -33.33 -36.30 -2.52
C TYR A 558 -31.80 -36.21 -2.40
N ARG A 559 -31.06 -36.63 -3.41
CA ARG A 559 -29.59 -36.59 -3.41
C ARG A 559 -29.10 -35.17 -3.40
N LYS A 560 -29.71 -34.25 -4.16
CA LYS A 560 -29.38 -32.80 -4.15
C LYS A 560 -29.59 -32.18 -2.76
N SER A 561 -30.73 -32.49 -2.11
CA SER A 561 -31.00 -31.98 -0.75
C SER A 561 -30.00 -32.52 0.27
N MET A 562 -29.57 -33.78 0.16
CA MET A 562 -28.55 -34.39 1.01
C MET A 562 -27.20 -33.75 0.83
N LEU A 563 -26.75 -33.53 -0.43
CA LEU A 563 -25.51 -32.84 -0.74
C LEU A 563 -25.49 -31.40 -0.19
N LEU A 564 -26.61 -30.68 -0.34
CA LEU A 564 -26.75 -29.35 0.26
C LEU A 564 -26.67 -29.38 1.77
N SER A 565 -27.31 -30.35 2.42
CA SER A 565 -27.26 -30.52 3.89
C SER A 565 -25.83 -30.81 4.37
N GLU A 566 -25.09 -31.66 3.69
CA GLU A 566 -23.68 -31.95 4.00
C GLU A 566 -22.82 -30.70 3.83
N ARG A 567 -23.00 -29.98 2.72
CA ARG A 567 -22.29 -28.74 2.42
C ARG A 567 -22.55 -27.67 3.48
N ILE A 568 -23.82 -27.39 3.79
CA ILE A 568 -24.21 -26.44 4.84
C ILE A 568 -23.59 -26.83 6.18
N ARG A 569 -23.65 -28.12 6.56
CA ARG A 569 -23.06 -28.61 7.79
C ARG A 569 -21.54 -28.43 7.82
N SER A 570 -20.85 -28.75 6.74
CA SER A 570 -19.40 -28.58 6.60
C SER A 570 -18.99 -27.12 6.77
N VAL A 571 -19.70 -26.21 6.09
CA VAL A 571 -19.40 -24.78 6.20
C VAL A 571 -19.72 -24.25 7.60
N MET A 572 -20.87 -24.57 8.16
CA MET A 572 -21.23 -24.14 9.52
C MET A 572 -20.27 -24.67 10.59
N SER A 573 -19.76 -25.91 10.43
CA SER A 573 -18.76 -26.44 11.35
C SER A 573 -17.40 -25.78 11.20
N SER A 574 -17.11 -25.18 10.04
CA SER A 574 -15.86 -24.47 9.75
C SER A 574 -15.95 -22.99 10.12
N MET A 575 -17.12 -22.39 10.07
CA MET A 575 -17.36 -21.02 10.51
C MET A 575 -17.30 -20.97 12.04
N ASN A 576 -16.25 -20.34 12.55
CA ASN A 576 -16.13 -20.06 13.97
C ASN A 576 -16.12 -18.55 14.17
N THR A 577 -17.22 -18.01 14.66
CA THR A 577 -17.39 -16.56 14.91
C THR A 577 -16.55 -16.06 16.09
N GLU A 578 -16.04 -16.96 16.92
CA GLU A 578 -15.23 -16.61 18.10
C GLU A 578 -13.89 -15.96 17.71
N TYR A 579 -13.38 -16.22 16.49
CA TYR A 579 -12.14 -15.59 16.01
C TYR A 579 -12.32 -14.15 15.51
N LEU A 580 -13.54 -13.65 15.43
CA LEU A 580 -13.83 -12.31 14.94
C LEU A 580 -14.16 -11.30 16.05
N GLN A 581 -14.33 -11.74 17.29
CA GLN A 581 -14.80 -10.89 18.40
C GLN A 581 -13.91 -11.03 19.62
N ASP A 582 -13.54 -9.88 20.21
CA ASP A 582 -12.93 -9.67 21.55
C ASP A 582 -12.07 -10.82 22.10
N VAL A 583 -11.15 -11.29 21.29
CA VAL A 583 -10.44 -12.54 21.52
C VAL A 583 -9.12 -12.31 22.22
N PHE A 584 -8.53 -11.13 22.02
CA PHE A 584 -7.22 -10.80 22.54
C PHE A 584 -7.31 -10.03 23.84
N HIS A 585 -6.40 -10.37 24.74
CA HIS A 585 -6.37 -9.75 26.07
C HIS A 585 -5.78 -8.32 26.04
N TYR A 586 -4.88 -8.05 25.09
CA TYR A 586 -4.23 -6.74 24.96
C TYR A 586 -4.93 -5.89 23.90
N PRO A 587 -5.22 -4.61 24.20
CA PRO A 587 -5.90 -3.72 23.26
C PRO A 587 -5.21 -3.62 21.91
N SER A 588 -3.89 -3.61 21.85
CA SER A 588 -3.12 -3.53 20.58
C SER A 588 -3.27 -4.78 19.71
N GLU A 589 -3.35 -5.96 20.31
CA GLU A 589 -3.59 -7.21 19.57
C GLU A 589 -5.02 -7.25 19.03
N GLN A 590 -5.98 -6.79 19.84
CA GLN A 590 -7.37 -6.71 19.41
C GLN A 590 -7.53 -5.68 18.26
N GLU A 591 -6.87 -4.54 18.35
CA GLU A 591 -6.90 -3.53 17.29
C GLU A 591 -6.29 -4.05 15.96
N ILE A 592 -5.22 -4.86 16.02
CA ILE A 592 -4.68 -5.56 14.85
C ILE A 592 -5.75 -6.48 14.23
N MET A 593 -6.49 -7.21 15.06
CA MET A 593 -7.55 -8.12 14.60
C MET A 593 -8.70 -7.37 13.94
N ASP A 594 -9.20 -6.33 14.59
CA ASP A 594 -10.34 -5.56 14.13
C ASP A 594 -10.01 -4.84 12.82
N GLU A 595 -8.90 -4.13 12.79
CA GLU A 595 -8.46 -3.39 11.63
C GLU A 595 -7.99 -4.33 10.50
N GLY A 596 -7.30 -5.41 10.82
CA GLY A 596 -6.92 -6.43 9.83
C GLY A 596 -8.15 -7.10 9.20
N THR A 597 -9.17 -7.40 9.99
CA THR A 597 -10.46 -7.92 9.53
C THR A 597 -11.14 -6.94 8.58
N ARG A 598 -11.12 -5.64 8.92
CA ARG A 598 -11.67 -4.56 8.08
C ARG A 598 -10.92 -4.42 6.76
N GLN A 599 -9.60 -4.27 6.80
CA GLN A 599 -8.77 -4.05 5.61
C GLN A 599 -8.78 -5.23 4.64
N ARG A 600 -8.82 -6.46 5.13
CA ARG A 600 -8.95 -7.67 4.31
C ARG A 600 -10.38 -7.93 3.84
N GLY A 601 -11.35 -7.14 4.30
CA GLY A 601 -12.75 -7.29 3.96
C GLY A 601 -13.38 -8.58 4.48
N LEU A 602 -12.81 -9.21 5.52
CA LEU A 602 -13.27 -10.50 6.03
C LEU A 602 -14.71 -10.42 6.53
N GLY A 603 -15.08 -9.37 7.26
CA GLY A 603 -16.46 -9.17 7.74
C GLY A 603 -17.49 -9.11 6.60
N ARG A 604 -17.14 -8.45 5.49
CA ARG A 604 -18.00 -8.40 4.28
C ARG A 604 -18.13 -9.78 3.63
N ARG A 605 -17.04 -10.51 3.53
CA ARG A 605 -17.02 -11.88 2.98
C ARG A 605 -17.86 -12.83 3.85
N TYR A 606 -17.76 -12.73 5.17
CA TYR A 606 -18.60 -13.49 6.11
C TYR A 606 -20.09 -13.21 5.89
N ALA A 607 -20.48 -11.95 5.82
CA ALA A 607 -21.87 -11.59 5.56
C ALA A 607 -22.38 -12.07 4.19
N GLN A 608 -21.52 -12.11 3.19
CA GLN A 608 -21.86 -12.68 1.87
C GLN A 608 -21.99 -14.21 1.94
N LEU A 609 -21.11 -14.87 2.69
CA LEU A 609 -21.16 -16.32 2.91
C LEU A 609 -22.45 -16.74 3.62
N GLU A 610 -22.86 -16.01 4.66
CA GLU A 610 -24.13 -16.24 5.37
C GLU A 610 -25.33 -16.13 4.41
N LYS A 611 -25.38 -15.07 3.60
CA LYS A 611 -26.44 -14.91 2.60
C LYS A 611 -26.47 -16.05 1.57
N ARG A 612 -25.31 -16.59 1.19
CA ARG A 612 -25.22 -17.76 0.31
C ARG A 612 -25.70 -19.03 1.01
N LEU A 613 -25.33 -19.21 2.29
CA LEU A 613 -25.82 -20.32 3.09
C LEU A 613 -27.35 -20.30 3.23
N ASP A 614 -27.94 -19.15 3.45
CA ASP A 614 -29.39 -19.03 3.52
C ASP A 614 -30.07 -19.40 2.19
N LYS A 615 -29.48 -18.99 1.06
CA LYS A 615 -29.96 -19.43 -0.24
C LYS A 615 -29.86 -20.96 -0.43
N GLU A 616 -28.76 -21.57 0.00
CA GLU A 616 -28.60 -23.03 -0.06
C GLU A 616 -29.59 -23.74 0.88
N ARG A 617 -29.87 -23.16 2.04
CA ARG A 617 -30.94 -23.67 2.92
C ARG A 617 -32.31 -23.63 2.26
N MET A 618 -32.65 -22.52 1.60
CA MET A 618 -33.91 -22.39 0.86
C MET A 618 -34.00 -23.43 -0.28
N LEU A 619 -32.94 -23.60 -1.06
CA LEU A 619 -32.86 -24.61 -2.12
C LEU A 619 -32.98 -26.03 -1.57
N MET A 620 -32.36 -26.31 -0.44
CA MET A 620 -32.44 -27.60 0.26
C MET A 620 -33.91 -27.92 0.63
N GLU A 621 -34.61 -26.94 1.23
CA GLU A 621 -36.02 -27.09 1.60
C GLU A 621 -36.92 -27.25 0.34
N GLU A 622 -36.64 -26.50 -0.72
CA GLU A 622 -37.36 -26.66 -2.02
C GLU A 622 -37.18 -28.08 -2.59
N TYR A 623 -35.95 -28.59 -2.58
CA TYR A 623 -35.71 -29.97 -3.09
C TYR A 623 -36.31 -31.04 -2.18
N LYS A 624 -36.32 -30.84 -0.85
CA LYS A 624 -37.06 -31.73 0.06
C LYS A 624 -38.57 -31.70 -0.22
N GLY A 625 -39.15 -30.53 -0.45
CA GLY A 625 -40.56 -30.39 -0.83
C GLY A 625 -40.87 -31.09 -2.14
N LYS A 626 -40.06 -30.91 -3.17
CA LYS A 626 -40.21 -31.57 -4.47
C LYS A 626 -40.08 -33.10 -4.36
N ASP A 627 -39.19 -33.59 -3.49
CA ASP A 627 -39.06 -35.03 -3.25
C ASP A 627 -40.27 -35.61 -2.51
N GLN A 628 -40.92 -34.86 -1.61
CA GLN A 628 -42.10 -35.28 -0.88
C GLN A 628 -43.38 -35.26 -1.75
N LEU A 629 -43.48 -34.36 -2.73
CA LEU A 629 -44.63 -34.25 -3.58
C LEU A 629 -44.94 -35.57 -4.32
N GLY A 630 -43.93 -36.27 -4.81
CA GLY A 630 -44.10 -37.56 -5.47
C GLY A 630 -44.78 -38.64 -4.60
N PRO A 631 -44.30 -38.91 -3.38
CA PRO A 631 -44.94 -39.81 -2.44
C PRO A 631 -46.35 -39.39 -2.03
N ASP A 632 -46.58 -38.11 -1.82
CA ASP A 632 -47.89 -37.60 -1.43
C ASP A 632 -48.94 -37.76 -2.51
N TYR A 633 -48.57 -37.45 -3.77
CA TYR A 633 -49.45 -37.74 -4.93
C TYR A 633 -49.72 -39.22 -5.07
N PHE A 634 -48.71 -40.05 -4.86
CA PHE A 634 -48.87 -41.50 -4.94
C PHE A 634 -49.74 -42.01 -3.77
N THR A 635 -49.52 -41.54 -2.57
CA THR A 635 -50.33 -41.90 -1.40
C THR A 635 -51.79 -41.45 -1.56
N ASN A 636 -52.01 -40.21 -2.03
CA ASN A 636 -53.37 -39.70 -2.30
C ASN A 636 -54.07 -40.45 -3.44
N ALA A 637 -53.32 -40.75 -4.53
CA ALA A 637 -53.87 -41.59 -5.62
C ALA A 637 -54.27 -42.99 -5.11
N MET A 638 -53.43 -43.55 -4.24
CA MET A 638 -53.68 -44.81 -3.61
C MET A 638 -54.93 -44.79 -2.70
N LEU A 639 -55.03 -43.77 -1.85
CA LEU A 639 -56.21 -43.58 -1.01
C LEU A 639 -57.48 -43.41 -1.85
N ALA A 640 -57.38 -42.65 -2.97
CA ALA A 640 -58.50 -42.51 -3.90
C ALA A 640 -58.91 -43.84 -4.54
N ILE A 641 -57.89 -44.67 -4.98
CA ILE A 641 -58.15 -45.99 -5.53
C ILE A 641 -58.74 -46.93 -4.49
N LEU A 642 -58.26 -46.93 -3.24
CA LEU A 642 -58.81 -47.70 -2.16
C LEU A 642 -60.24 -47.29 -1.82
N ALA A 643 -60.54 -45.99 -1.80
CA ALA A 643 -61.89 -45.46 -1.61
C ALA A 643 -62.81 -45.91 -2.78
N LEU A 644 -62.31 -45.89 -4.01
CA LEU A 644 -63.07 -46.33 -5.19
C LEU A 644 -63.35 -47.83 -5.13
N LEU A 645 -62.38 -48.64 -4.72
CA LEU A 645 -62.52 -50.05 -4.43
C LEU A 645 -63.57 -50.35 -3.35
N GLN A 646 -63.59 -49.54 -2.28
CA GLN A 646 -64.61 -49.68 -1.21
C GLN A 646 -66.02 -49.35 -1.66
N VAL A 647 -66.15 -48.30 -2.48
CA VAL A 647 -67.48 -47.92 -3.07
C VAL A 647 -67.98 -48.93 -4.09
N THR A 648 -67.08 -49.58 -4.81
CA THR A 648 -67.43 -50.59 -5.81
C THR A 648 -67.55 -52.01 -5.22
N ALA A 649 -67.16 -52.21 -3.95
CA ALA A 649 -67.25 -53.50 -3.27
C ALA A 649 -68.66 -54.22 -3.37
N PRO A 650 -69.78 -53.51 -3.31
CA PRO A 650 -71.12 -54.13 -3.45
C PRO A 650 -71.38 -54.65 -4.84
N LEU A 651 -70.68 -54.19 -5.86
CA LEU A 651 -70.91 -54.56 -7.27
C LEU A 651 -70.16 -55.85 -7.64
N PHE A 652 -69.20 -56.30 -6.84
CA PHE A 652 -68.40 -57.50 -7.09
C PHE A 652 -68.65 -58.58 -6.05
N GLY A 653 -68.76 -59.86 -6.46
CA GLY A 653 -68.82 -60.94 -5.47
C GLY A 653 -67.55 -60.96 -4.52
N LYS A 654 -67.71 -61.39 -3.28
CA LYS A 654 -66.70 -61.36 -2.24
C LYS A 654 -65.32 -61.91 -2.64
N THR A 655 -65.30 -62.95 -3.48
CA THR A 655 -64.08 -63.60 -3.96
C THR A 655 -63.34 -62.74 -5.01
N VAL A 656 -64.05 -62.11 -5.94
CA VAL A 656 -63.44 -61.20 -6.94
C VAL A 656 -62.87 -59.95 -6.26
N TRP A 657 -63.60 -59.40 -5.30
CA TRP A 657 -63.11 -58.24 -4.56
C TRP A 657 -61.89 -58.53 -3.75
N LEU A 658 -61.79 -59.68 -3.05
CA LEU A 658 -60.59 -60.14 -2.35
C LEU A 658 -59.39 -60.27 -3.31
N ILE A 659 -59.57 -60.88 -4.43
CA ILE A 659 -58.47 -61.06 -5.44
C ILE A 659 -57.99 -59.70 -5.94
N LEU A 660 -58.87 -58.80 -6.30
CA LEU A 660 -58.53 -57.44 -6.71
C LEU A 660 -57.75 -56.69 -5.62
N THR A 661 -58.18 -56.80 -4.38
CA THR A 661 -57.49 -56.14 -3.22
C THR A 661 -56.06 -56.68 -3.02
N PHE A 662 -55.86 -58.00 -3.11
CA PHE A 662 -54.52 -58.62 -3.03
C PHE A 662 -53.64 -58.26 -4.20
N VAL A 663 -54.17 -58.28 -5.42
CA VAL A 663 -53.41 -57.86 -6.62
C VAL A 663 -52.96 -56.37 -6.51
N PHE A 664 -53.88 -55.51 -6.11
CA PHE A 664 -53.55 -54.10 -5.87
C PHE A 664 -52.54 -53.91 -4.73
N ALA A 665 -52.69 -54.61 -3.58
CA ALA A 665 -51.71 -54.56 -2.49
C ALA A 665 -50.32 -55.03 -2.97
N GLY A 666 -50.26 -56.06 -3.81
CA GLY A 666 -49.01 -56.53 -4.43
C GLY A 666 -48.39 -55.51 -5.35
N ILE A 667 -49.16 -54.84 -6.24
CA ILE A 667 -48.69 -53.79 -7.13
C ILE A 667 -48.16 -52.61 -6.31
N ILE A 668 -48.88 -52.21 -5.27
CA ILE A 668 -48.48 -51.13 -4.37
C ILE A 668 -47.18 -51.44 -3.67
N GLY A 669 -47.03 -52.64 -3.12
CA GLY A 669 -45.81 -53.08 -2.46
C GLY A 669 -44.62 -53.06 -3.43
N ALA A 670 -44.81 -53.54 -4.64
CA ALA A 670 -43.80 -53.54 -5.70
C ALA A 670 -43.41 -52.10 -6.12
N LEU A 671 -44.35 -51.22 -6.33
CA LEU A 671 -44.10 -49.82 -6.68
C LEU A 671 -43.43 -49.05 -5.55
N SER A 672 -43.87 -49.26 -4.31
CA SER A 672 -43.20 -48.68 -3.12
C SER A 672 -41.75 -49.18 -2.98
N PHE A 673 -41.51 -50.45 -3.21
CA PHE A 673 -40.16 -51.05 -3.18
C PHE A 673 -39.29 -50.44 -4.28
N ILE A 674 -39.80 -50.30 -5.50
CA ILE A 674 -39.07 -49.68 -6.62
C ILE A 674 -38.77 -48.22 -6.31
N GLN A 675 -39.67 -47.51 -5.70
CA GLN A 675 -39.50 -46.11 -5.32
C GLN A 675 -38.45 -45.94 -4.24
N VAL A 676 -38.48 -46.79 -3.18
CA VAL A 676 -37.46 -46.84 -2.15
C VAL A 676 -36.09 -47.20 -2.73
N ARG A 677 -36.03 -48.19 -3.62
CA ARG A 677 -34.78 -48.58 -4.28
C ARG A 677 -34.24 -47.50 -5.19
N ARG A 678 -35.06 -46.73 -5.90
CA ARG A 678 -34.65 -45.56 -6.71
C ARG A 678 -34.11 -44.42 -5.81
N ARG A 679 -34.74 -44.18 -4.65
CA ARG A 679 -34.24 -43.17 -3.68
C ARG A 679 -32.87 -43.52 -3.12
N LEU A 680 -32.68 -44.77 -2.77
CA LEU A 680 -31.46 -45.24 -2.16
C LEU A 680 -30.33 -45.50 -3.16
N LYS A 681 -30.63 -45.50 -4.49
CA LYS A 681 -29.67 -45.91 -5.53
C LYS A 681 -28.99 -47.26 -5.21
N LEU A 682 -29.70 -48.17 -4.51
CA LEU A 682 -29.26 -49.52 -4.28
C LEU A 682 -29.41 -50.38 -5.55
#